data_094991ff5cf28002d35a9e2fa292753e
#
_entry.id   094991ff5cf28002d35a9e2fa292753e
#
_cell.length_a   1.000
_cell.length_b   1.000
_cell.length_c   1.000
_cell.angle_alpha   90.00
_cell.angle_beta   90.00
_cell.angle_gamma   90.00
#
_symmetry.space_group_name_H-M   'P 1'
#
loop_
_entity.id
_entity.type
_entity.pdbx_description
1 polymer ?
#
loop_
_entity_poly.entity_id
_entity_poly.type
_entity_poly.pdbx_seq_one_letter_code
_entity_poly.pdbx_strand_id
1 'polypeptide(L)'
;MKKERYLREMDDQNDNAFSLIADFDGNEDQVFDIKVGETLPVLPLRNMVLFPGVFMPVSVGRKSSLRLVREADKKKSYIAVVCQKMAETDEPAFEDLHPIGTIGKIVRVLEMPDQTTTVIIQGMKRLELKNITETHPYLKGEVNIIDEEIPSKDDKEFQALVETCKDLTIRYIKSSDSLHQESAFAIKNLTNHMFLVDFICTNLPLKKDEKIELLRIDSLRERTYRLLEILNREVQLAEIKASIQMRAREDIDQQQREYFLQQQIKTIQDELGGGGQEQEIEEMRQKAEHMKWSSEVHETFLKELAKLERTHPQSPDYSVQLNYLQTMLNLPWGVYTTDNLNLKNAEKTLNKDHYGLEKVKERILEHLAVLKLKGDMKSPIICLYGPPGVGKTSLGKSIAAALKRKYIRMSLGGVHDEAEIRGHRKTYIGAMPGRIIKNLIKAGSSNPVFILDEIDKVSADRQGDPSSALLEVLDPEQNTAFHDNFLDVDYDLSKVMFIATANNLNTIPGPLLDRMELIEVSGYITEEKVEIARKHLVPKELEANGMKKTDIKIPKDTLEAIIESYTRESGVRELEKKIGKILRKSARQYATDGFFSKTEIKPADLYDFLGAPEYTRDKYQGNDYAGVVTGLAWTAVGGEILFVETSLSRGKGGRLTLTGNLGEVMKESAMLALEYIKAHASLLNLDEEIFDNWNIHVHVPEGAIPKDGPSAGITMATSLASALTQRKVKANLAMTGEITLRGKVLPVGGIKEKILAAKRAGIKEIIMSTENKKNIDEIQDIYLKGLTFHYVNDVKEVFAIALTQEKVADAIDLSVKKAS
;
A
#
# COMPACT_ATOMS: atom_id res chain seq x y z
N MET A 1 -5.18 6.08 44.82
CA MET A 1 -4.29 7.00 45.55
C MET A 1 -2.78 6.76 45.37
N LYS A 2 -2.22 5.53 45.44
CA LYS A 2 -0.78 5.31 45.16
C LYS A 2 -0.42 5.40 43.66
N LYS A 3 -1.30 5.03 42.74
CA LYS A 3 -1.09 5.06 41.30
C LYS A 3 -1.18 6.48 40.71
N GLU A 4 -2.07 7.33 41.27
CA GLU A 4 -2.22 8.71 40.84
C GLU A 4 -1.06 9.61 41.31
N ARG A 5 -0.45 9.28 42.44
CA ARG A 5 0.74 9.97 42.91
C ARG A 5 1.97 9.63 42.07
N TYR A 6 2.05 8.38 41.55
CA TYR A 6 3.11 7.91 40.65
C TYR A 6 3.04 8.56 39.26
N LEU A 7 1.83 8.79 38.75
CA LEU A 7 1.62 9.48 37.45
C LEU A 7 1.95 10.97 37.55
N ARG A 8 1.63 11.62 38.66
CA ARG A 8 2.01 13.02 38.90
C ARG A 8 3.53 13.19 39.06
N GLU A 9 4.24 12.26 39.71
CA GLU A 9 5.69 12.29 39.83
C GLU A 9 6.40 11.99 38.47
N MET A 10 5.77 11.31 37.54
CA MET A 10 6.29 11.13 36.16
C MET A 10 6.04 12.39 35.30
N ASP A 11 4.93 13.09 35.47
CA ASP A 11 4.63 14.35 34.80
C ASP A 11 5.59 15.45 35.25
N ASP A 12 5.88 15.56 36.55
CA ASP A 12 6.86 16.52 37.12
C ASP A 12 8.29 16.23 36.66
N GLN A 13 8.63 14.98 36.26
CA GLN A 13 9.97 14.65 35.74
C GLN A 13 10.13 14.99 34.25
N ASN A 14 9.05 14.94 33.46
CA ASN A 14 9.04 15.42 32.07
C ASN A 14 9.09 16.94 32.00
N ASP A 15 8.40 17.65 32.92
CA ASP A 15 8.46 19.10 33.03
C ASP A 15 9.90 19.60 33.40
N ASN A 16 10.63 18.85 34.21
CA ASN A 16 12.02 19.18 34.54
C ASN A 16 13.01 18.98 33.38
N ALA A 17 12.74 18.02 32.47
CA ALA A 17 13.53 17.84 31.23
C ALA A 17 13.25 18.96 30.22
N PHE A 18 12.03 19.46 30.17
CA PHE A 18 11.61 20.59 29.33
C PHE A 18 12.08 21.94 29.91
N SER A 19 12.05 22.13 31.22
CA SER A 19 12.57 23.34 31.85
C SER A 19 14.08 23.49 31.70
N LEU A 20 14.83 22.37 31.64
CA LEU A 20 16.27 22.37 31.32
C LEU A 20 16.57 22.84 29.90
N ILE A 21 15.62 22.67 28.95
CA ILE A 21 15.73 23.15 27.57
C ILE A 21 15.40 24.64 27.45
N ALA A 22 14.45 25.13 28.25
CA ALA A 22 14.05 26.54 28.26
C ALA A 22 15.11 27.49 28.88
N ASP A 23 15.94 26.97 29.77
CA ASP A 23 17.03 27.73 30.42
C ASP A 23 18.31 27.80 29.54
N PHE A 24 18.32 27.25 28.33
CA PHE A 24 19.50 27.22 27.45
C PHE A 24 19.64 28.46 26.55
N ASP A 25 19.34 29.66 27.10
CA ASP A 25 19.73 30.94 26.50
C ASP A 25 21.21 31.33 26.86
N GLY A 26 22.00 30.33 27.29
CA GLY A 26 23.38 30.49 27.71
C GLY A 26 24.39 30.35 26.57
N ASN A 27 25.23 31.36 26.40
CA ASN A 27 26.48 31.48 25.63
C ASN A 27 26.85 30.31 24.73
N GLU A 28 26.52 30.42 23.42
CA GLU A 28 26.81 29.49 22.33
C GLU A 28 28.30 29.05 22.30
N ASP A 29 29.23 29.92 22.69
CA ASP A 29 30.68 29.67 22.64
C ASP A 29 31.19 28.64 23.66
N GLN A 30 30.49 28.40 24.75
CA GLN A 30 30.93 27.49 25.82
C GLN A 30 30.66 26.01 25.56
N VAL A 31 29.72 25.66 24.69
CA VAL A 31 29.34 24.28 24.40
C VAL A 31 30.29 23.62 23.41
N PHE A 32 30.89 24.43 22.52
CA PHE A 32 31.65 23.91 21.38
C PHE A 32 33.18 24.07 21.51
N ASP A 33 33.69 24.89 22.48
CA ASP A 33 35.14 25.05 22.72
C ASP A 33 35.62 24.12 23.84
N ILE A 34 35.67 22.81 23.54
CA ILE A 34 36.14 21.79 24.47
C ILE A 34 37.52 21.25 24.07
N LYS A 35 38.46 21.23 25.01
CA LYS A 35 39.74 20.50 24.88
C LYS A 35 39.57 19.14 25.53
N VAL A 36 39.60 18.08 24.73
CA VAL A 36 39.44 16.71 25.17
C VAL A 36 40.71 15.92 24.85
N GLY A 37 41.09 15.00 25.67
CA GLY A 37 42.23 14.11 25.40
C GLY A 37 41.92 13.12 24.28
N GLU A 38 42.95 12.56 23.65
CA GLU A 38 42.84 11.60 22.55
C GLU A 38 42.13 10.29 22.95
N THR A 39 42.03 9.97 24.25
CA THR A 39 41.39 8.76 24.76
C THR A 39 40.25 9.11 25.73
N LEU A 40 39.05 8.59 25.49
CA LEU A 40 37.87 8.81 26.32
C LEU A 40 37.23 7.48 26.79
N PRO A 41 36.54 7.49 27.95
CA PRO A 41 35.62 6.44 28.36
C PRO A 41 34.47 6.34 27.35
N VAL A 42 34.15 5.13 26.87
CA VAL A 42 33.13 4.90 25.84
C VAL A 42 31.86 4.30 26.46
N LEU A 43 30.75 5.02 26.35
CA LEU A 43 29.43 4.56 26.75
C LEU A 43 28.63 4.07 25.54
N PRO A 44 28.44 2.74 25.40
CA PRO A 44 27.61 2.21 24.29
C PRO A 44 26.11 2.33 24.59
N LEU A 45 25.35 2.96 23.67
CA LEU A 45 23.90 3.09 23.74
C LEU A 45 23.19 2.03 22.93
N ARG A 46 22.05 1.54 23.42
CA ARG A 46 21.14 0.64 22.71
C ARG A 46 20.02 1.45 22.05
N ASN A 47 19.92 1.41 20.73
CA ASN A 47 18.84 2.06 19.96
C ASN A 47 18.66 3.57 20.17
N MET A 48 19.62 4.25 20.74
CA MET A 48 19.59 5.68 21.01
C MET A 48 20.82 6.34 20.40
N VAL A 49 20.63 7.55 19.84
CA VAL A 49 21.69 8.35 19.22
C VAL A 49 21.68 9.73 19.86
N LEU A 50 22.80 10.14 20.47
CA LEU A 50 22.96 11.46 21.06
C LEU A 50 23.47 12.44 20.00
N PHE A 51 22.81 13.58 19.87
CA PHE A 51 23.25 14.67 18.99
C PHE A 51 23.91 15.80 19.80
N PRO A 52 24.77 16.62 19.17
CA PRO A 52 25.38 17.78 19.84
C PRO A 52 24.35 18.77 20.38
N GLY A 53 24.66 19.42 21.49
CA GLY A 53 23.80 20.41 22.14
C GLY A 53 22.60 19.83 22.90
N VAL A 54 22.16 18.62 22.63
CA VAL A 54 20.91 18.06 23.15
C VAL A 54 21.13 17.33 24.47
N PHE A 55 20.14 17.43 25.38
CA PHE A 55 20.09 16.65 26.61
C PHE A 55 19.30 15.38 26.39
N MET A 56 19.87 14.23 26.81
CA MET A 56 19.23 12.94 26.63
C MET A 56 19.25 12.14 27.93
N PRO A 57 18.10 11.70 28.45
CA PRO A 57 18.04 10.73 29.54
C PRO A 57 18.37 9.34 29.02
N VAL A 58 19.34 8.68 29.61
CA VAL A 58 19.82 7.34 29.24
C VAL A 58 19.72 6.41 30.44
N SER A 59 18.96 5.33 30.31
CA SER A 59 18.91 4.29 31.33
C SER A 59 20.12 3.36 31.23
N VAL A 60 20.87 3.26 32.29
CA VAL A 60 22.12 2.51 32.37
C VAL A 60 21.93 1.30 33.27
N GLY A 61 22.04 0.08 32.71
CA GLY A 61 21.87 -1.17 33.48
C GLY A 61 23.12 -2.04 33.57
N ARG A 62 24.10 -1.88 32.65
CA ARG A 62 25.35 -2.68 32.67
C ARG A 62 26.30 -2.26 33.79
N LYS A 63 26.90 -3.23 34.49
CA LYS A 63 27.87 -2.98 35.58
C LYS A 63 29.04 -2.11 35.11
N SER A 64 29.60 -2.35 33.93
CA SER A 64 30.69 -1.57 33.33
C SER A 64 30.26 -0.13 33.05
N SER A 65 29.10 0.06 32.44
CA SER A 65 28.55 1.39 32.12
C SER A 65 28.18 2.20 33.37
N LEU A 66 27.61 1.55 34.41
CA LEU A 66 27.33 2.17 35.69
C LEU A 66 28.61 2.66 36.37
N ARG A 67 29.69 1.84 36.31
CA ARG A 67 31.00 2.22 36.86
C ARG A 67 31.61 3.39 36.12
N LEU A 68 31.53 3.35 34.78
CA LEU A 68 31.96 4.46 33.91
C LEU A 68 31.26 5.76 34.30
N VAL A 69 29.91 5.75 34.36
CA VAL A 69 29.09 6.91 34.67
C VAL A 69 29.44 7.48 36.05
N ARG A 70 29.52 6.65 37.07
CA ARG A 70 29.89 7.12 38.43
C ARG A 70 31.29 7.72 38.51
N GLU A 71 32.27 7.16 37.81
CA GLU A 71 33.61 7.72 37.76
C GLU A 71 33.69 9.02 36.96
N ALA A 72 32.99 9.09 35.80
CA ALA A 72 32.95 10.26 34.96
C ALA A 72 32.24 11.45 35.65
N ASP A 73 31.13 11.17 36.37
CA ASP A 73 30.41 12.19 37.15
C ASP A 73 31.27 12.72 38.29
N LYS A 74 31.97 11.85 39.04
CA LYS A 74 32.87 12.24 40.11
C LYS A 74 34.04 13.10 39.65
N LYS A 75 34.60 12.77 38.45
CA LYS A 75 35.75 13.48 37.86
C LYS A 75 35.31 14.66 36.98
N LYS A 76 34.00 14.83 36.74
CA LYS A 76 33.43 15.78 35.78
C LYS A 76 34.09 15.69 34.40
N SER A 77 34.45 14.46 34.00
CA SER A 77 35.14 14.19 32.75
C SER A 77 34.15 13.92 31.63
N TYR A 78 34.58 14.21 30.40
CA TYR A 78 33.83 13.89 29.18
C TYR A 78 33.86 12.37 28.91
N ILE A 79 32.84 11.89 28.22
CA ILE A 79 32.68 10.52 27.78
C ILE A 79 32.39 10.48 26.29
N ALA A 80 32.79 9.44 25.60
CA ALA A 80 32.38 9.15 24.23
C ALA A 80 31.09 8.33 24.25
N VAL A 81 30.04 8.85 23.65
CA VAL A 81 28.71 8.20 23.56
C VAL A 81 28.51 7.72 22.15
N VAL A 82 28.43 6.40 21.96
CA VAL A 82 28.32 5.75 20.66
C VAL A 82 27.17 4.75 20.62
N CYS A 83 26.49 4.62 19.49
CA CYS A 83 25.39 3.68 19.35
C CYS A 83 25.91 2.29 18.95
N GLN A 84 25.28 1.24 19.48
CA GLN A 84 25.56 -0.14 19.07
C GLN A 84 24.85 -0.47 17.75
N LYS A 85 25.51 -1.28 16.91
CA LYS A 85 24.91 -1.82 15.68
C LYS A 85 23.76 -2.78 16.01
N MET A 86 23.94 -3.67 16.98
CA MET A 86 22.90 -4.58 17.47
C MET A 86 22.61 -4.31 18.95
N ALA A 87 21.33 -4.11 19.29
CA ALA A 87 20.92 -3.78 20.67
C ALA A 87 21.08 -4.94 21.66
N GLU A 88 21.12 -6.17 21.14
CA GLU A 88 21.13 -7.42 21.91
C GLU A 88 22.53 -7.77 22.45
N THR A 89 23.59 -7.18 21.93
CA THR A 89 24.96 -7.44 22.35
C THR A 89 25.21 -6.86 23.75
N ASP A 90 25.48 -7.72 24.75
CA ASP A 90 25.68 -7.28 26.13
C ASP A 90 27.07 -6.68 26.37
N GLU A 91 28.11 -7.23 25.77
CA GLU A 91 29.49 -6.75 25.83
C GLU A 91 29.96 -6.38 24.41
N PRO A 92 29.69 -5.17 23.92
CA PRO A 92 30.05 -4.80 22.56
C PRO A 92 31.55 -4.60 22.40
N ALA A 93 32.12 -5.22 21.36
CA ALA A 93 33.46 -4.95 20.85
C ALA A 93 33.46 -3.73 19.92
N PHE A 94 34.62 -3.30 19.44
CA PHE A 94 34.73 -2.18 18.50
C PHE A 94 33.87 -2.36 17.24
N GLU A 95 33.82 -3.59 16.70
CA GLU A 95 33.06 -3.96 15.50
C GLU A 95 31.55 -3.82 15.68
N ASP A 96 31.07 -3.94 16.94
CA ASP A 96 29.65 -3.83 17.28
C ASP A 96 29.19 -2.38 17.49
N LEU A 97 30.10 -1.43 17.43
CA LEU A 97 29.81 -0.02 17.61
C LEU A 97 29.79 0.72 16.26
N HIS A 98 28.98 1.77 16.19
CA HIS A 98 29.10 2.71 15.10
C HIS A 98 30.31 3.60 15.31
N PRO A 99 31.12 3.89 14.26
CA PRO A 99 32.33 4.67 14.42
C PRO A 99 32.03 6.14 14.76
N ILE A 100 30.88 6.65 14.39
CA ILE A 100 30.46 8.03 14.66
C ILE A 100 29.61 8.08 15.91
N GLY A 101 29.94 9.02 16.79
CA GLY A 101 29.24 9.28 18.04
C GLY A 101 29.34 10.74 18.47
N THR A 102 29.04 11.00 19.74
CA THR A 102 29.03 12.34 20.30
C THR A 102 29.77 12.35 21.65
N ILE A 103 30.58 13.39 21.90
CA ILE A 103 31.18 13.65 23.21
C ILE A 103 30.07 14.04 24.16
N GLY A 104 29.88 13.32 25.22
CA GLY A 104 28.85 13.55 26.23
C GLY A 104 29.44 14.11 27.52
N LYS A 105 28.73 15.05 28.16
CA LYS A 105 28.96 15.50 29.51
C LYS A 105 27.83 15.02 30.42
N ILE A 106 28.16 14.35 31.48
CA ILE A 106 27.16 13.95 32.47
C ILE A 106 26.70 15.18 33.26
N VAL A 107 25.40 15.45 33.21
CA VAL A 107 24.76 16.58 33.90
C VAL A 107 24.18 16.12 35.24
N ARG A 108 23.52 15.00 35.28
CA ARG A 108 22.87 14.48 36.47
C ARG A 108 22.74 12.95 36.41
N VAL A 109 22.89 12.30 37.53
CA VAL A 109 22.65 10.86 37.72
C VAL A 109 21.47 10.73 38.67
N LEU A 110 20.42 10.01 38.22
CA LEU A 110 19.18 9.76 38.95
C LEU A 110 19.07 8.28 39.25
N GLU A 111 18.98 7.93 40.53
CA GLU A 111 18.68 6.54 40.93
C GLU A 111 17.17 6.43 41.17
N MET A 112 16.52 5.59 40.33
CA MET A 112 15.08 5.40 40.33
C MET A 112 14.66 4.41 41.42
N PRO A 113 13.42 4.43 41.93
CA PRO A 113 12.93 3.53 42.97
C PRO A 113 12.95 2.05 42.60
N ASP A 114 13.01 1.73 41.31
CA ASP A 114 13.09 0.38 40.73
C ASP A 114 14.54 -0.15 40.61
N GLN A 115 15.52 0.54 41.21
CA GLN A 115 16.95 0.28 41.10
C GLN A 115 17.57 0.51 39.72
N THR A 116 16.85 1.09 38.79
CA THR A 116 17.42 1.54 37.51
C THR A 116 18.12 2.89 37.71
N THR A 117 19.27 3.08 37.02
CA THR A 117 20.00 4.33 37.03
C THR A 117 19.78 5.06 35.72
N THR A 118 19.18 6.23 35.79
CA THR A 118 19.01 7.12 34.61
C THR A 118 20.01 8.25 34.70
N VAL A 119 20.72 8.50 33.61
CA VAL A 119 21.74 9.51 33.48
C VAL A 119 21.33 10.55 32.45
N ILE A 120 21.34 11.82 32.83
CA ILE A 120 21.10 12.90 31.87
C ILE A 120 22.47 13.29 31.29
N ILE A 121 22.63 13.12 30.00
CA ILE A 121 23.85 13.37 29.25
C ILE A 121 23.60 14.54 28.28
N GLN A 122 24.45 15.54 28.31
CA GLN A 122 24.46 16.61 27.32
C GLN A 122 25.46 16.27 26.21
N GLY A 123 25.03 16.27 24.95
CA GLY A 123 25.89 16.17 23.79
C GLY A 123 26.73 17.43 23.60
N MET A 124 28.01 17.28 23.27
CA MET A 124 28.92 18.42 23.04
C MET A 124 29.33 18.52 21.57
N LYS A 125 30.32 17.75 21.15
CA LYS A 125 30.81 17.69 19.75
C LYS A 125 30.70 16.29 19.21
N ARG A 126 30.67 16.16 17.88
CA ARG A 126 30.74 14.85 17.22
C ARG A 126 32.13 14.26 17.32
N LEU A 127 32.20 12.96 17.37
CA LEU A 127 33.47 12.23 17.42
C LEU A 127 33.47 11.05 16.47
N GLU A 128 34.65 10.67 16.04
CA GLU A 128 34.93 9.39 15.41
C GLU A 128 35.71 8.50 16.37
N LEU A 129 35.19 7.32 16.68
CA LEU A 129 35.85 6.30 17.47
C LEU A 129 36.77 5.50 16.55
N LYS A 130 38.11 5.59 16.76
CA LYS A 130 39.09 4.91 15.94
C LYS A 130 39.38 3.48 16.40
N ASN A 131 39.49 3.29 17.71
CA ASN A 131 39.81 1.99 18.29
C ASN A 131 39.40 1.96 19.76
N ILE A 132 39.21 0.74 20.30
CA ILE A 132 39.06 0.49 21.74
C ILE A 132 40.43 0.12 22.33
N THR A 133 40.91 0.93 23.27
CA THR A 133 42.22 0.73 23.89
C THR A 133 42.17 -0.13 25.15
N GLU A 134 41.08 -0.03 25.92
CA GLU A 134 40.87 -0.80 27.13
C GLU A 134 39.41 -1.29 27.20
N THR A 135 39.22 -2.52 27.66
CA THR A 135 37.90 -3.10 27.88
C THR A 135 37.48 -3.21 29.34
N HIS A 136 38.45 -3.15 30.26
CA HIS A 136 38.23 -3.25 31.71
C HIS A 136 38.84 -2.05 32.43
N PRO A 137 38.16 -1.45 33.41
CA PRO A 137 36.88 -1.84 34.03
C PRO A 137 35.65 -1.39 33.23
N TYR A 138 35.82 -0.58 32.19
CA TYR A 138 34.85 -0.13 31.22
C TYR A 138 35.59 0.18 29.91
N LEU A 139 34.84 0.33 28.82
CA LEU A 139 35.42 0.61 27.53
C LEU A 139 36.08 2.00 27.52
N LYS A 140 37.34 2.05 27.04
CA LYS A 140 38.02 3.30 26.68
C LYS A 140 38.47 3.19 25.22
N GLY A 141 38.38 4.28 24.51
CA GLY A 141 38.73 4.29 23.11
C GLY A 141 39.40 5.57 22.68
N GLU A 142 40.20 5.46 21.63
CA GLU A 142 40.84 6.58 20.96
C GLU A 142 39.80 7.27 20.06
N VAL A 143 39.65 8.59 20.23
CA VAL A 143 38.62 9.37 19.54
C VAL A 143 39.26 10.53 18.77
N ASN A 144 38.67 10.84 17.64
CA ASN A 144 38.97 12.03 16.86
C ASN A 144 37.75 12.95 16.89
N ILE A 145 37.94 14.24 17.13
CA ILE A 145 36.89 15.25 17.11
C ILE A 145 36.58 15.59 15.65
N ILE A 146 35.33 15.59 15.28
CA ILE A 146 34.85 15.97 13.94
C ILE A 146 34.35 17.43 14.06
N ASP A 147 34.99 18.32 13.32
CA ASP A 147 34.51 19.71 13.21
C ASP A 147 33.35 19.76 12.20
N GLU A 148 32.37 20.59 12.49
CA GLU A 148 31.19 20.77 11.62
C GLU A 148 31.41 21.91 10.64
N GLU A 149 30.97 21.69 9.40
CA GLU A 149 30.89 22.76 8.42
C GLU A 149 29.60 23.56 8.64
N ILE A 150 29.72 24.68 9.34
CA ILE A 150 28.59 25.55 9.67
C ILE A 150 28.46 26.62 8.58
N PRO A 151 27.29 26.76 7.91
CA PRO A 151 27.05 27.85 6.97
C PRO A 151 27.17 29.23 7.64
N SER A 152 27.52 30.24 6.85
CA SER A 152 27.63 31.62 7.38
C SER A 152 26.28 32.13 7.91
N LYS A 153 26.29 33.00 8.92
CA LYS A 153 25.07 33.57 9.50
C LYS A 153 24.22 34.35 8.49
N ASP A 154 24.82 34.83 7.39
CA ASP A 154 24.12 35.59 6.33
C ASP A 154 23.61 34.74 5.18
N ASP A 155 23.72 33.41 5.28
CA ASP A 155 23.25 32.47 4.25
C ASP A 155 21.71 32.34 4.26
N LYS A 156 21.07 33.12 3.39
CA LYS A 156 19.59 33.17 3.27
C LYS A 156 18.97 31.84 2.85
N GLU A 157 19.68 31.04 2.06
CA GLU A 157 19.19 29.73 1.61
C GLU A 157 19.14 28.75 2.79
N PHE A 158 20.19 28.73 3.60
CA PHE A 158 20.25 27.90 4.80
C PHE A 158 19.22 28.34 5.84
N GLN A 159 19.04 29.66 6.04
CA GLN A 159 18.00 30.19 6.94
C GLN A 159 16.60 29.74 6.50
N ALA A 160 16.29 29.84 5.20
CA ALA A 160 15.00 29.40 4.66
C ALA A 160 14.79 27.87 4.81
N LEU A 161 15.88 27.09 4.65
CA LEU A 161 15.85 25.65 4.83
C LEU A 161 15.53 25.26 6.29
N VAL A 162 16.18 25.90 7.25
CA VAL A 162 15.95 25.68 8.70
C VAL A 162 14.52 26.08 9.10
N GLU A 163 14.02 27.23 8.63
CA GLU A 163 12.63 27.64 8.90
C GLU A 163 11.63 26.66 8.30
N THR A 164 11.90 26.11 7.10
CA THR A 164 11.05 25.09 6.50
C THR A 164 11.02 23.81 7.36
N CYS A 165 12.17 23.37 7.86
CA CYS A 165 12.24 22.24 8.79
C CYS A 165 11.46 22.50 10.07
N LYS A 166 11.54 23.72 10.62
CA LYS A 166 10.81 24.16 11.80
C LYS A 166 9.30 24.10 11.61
N ASP A 167 8.82 24.65 10.50
CA ASP A 167 7.39 24.63 10.15
C ASP A 167 6.86 23.20 9.96
N LEU A 168 7.60 22.33 9.26
CA LEU A 168 7.24 20.94 9.08
C LEU A 168 7.22 20.17 10.41
N THR A 169 8.18 20.43 11.30
CA THR A 169 8.22 19.82 12.62
C THR A 169 7.01 20.22 13.45
N ILE A 170 6.61 21.51 13.41
CA ILE A 170 5.40 21.99 14.10
C ILE A 170 4.14 21.34 13.51
N ARG A 171 4.08 21.15 12.18
CA ARG A 171 2.98 20.41 11.51
C ARG A 171 2.94 18.96 11.96
N TYR A 172 4.09 18.30 12.02
CA TYR A 172 4.20 16.91 12.50
C TYR A 172 3.66 16.77 13.94
N ILE A 173 4.07 17.66 14.86
CA ILE A 173 3.60 17.66 16.26
C ILE A 173 2.08 17.83 16.35
N LYS A 174 1.50 18.71 15.51
CA LYS A 174 0.05 18.92 15.47
C LYS A 174 -0.74 17.74 14.94
N SER A 175 -0.12 16.94 14.06
CA SER A 175 -0.77 15.78 13.41
C SER A 175 -0.45 14.45 14.10
N SER A 176 0.40 14.44 15.12
CA SER A 176 0.86 13.26 15.83
C SER A 176 0.56 13.34 17.32
N ASP A 177 -0.05 12.27 17.87
CA ASP A 177 -0.27 12.14 19.32
C ASP A 177 1.01 11.78 20.10
N SER A 178 2.14 11.61 19.43
CA SER A 178 3.40 11.11 20.03
C SER A 178 4.27 12.18 20.68
N LEU A 179 3.99 13.46 20.45
CA LEU A 179 4.74 14.58 21.04
C LEU A 179 3.77 15.60 21.66
N HIS A 180 4.09 16.10 22.85
CA HIS A 180 3.25 17.08 23.55
C HIS A 180 3.25 18.44 22.82
N GLN A 181 2.13 19.13 22.84
CA GLN A 181 1.97 20.45 22.18
C GLN A 181 2.95 21.52 22.71
N GLU A 182 3.45 21.36 23.91
CA GLU A 182 4.48 22.21 24.54
C GLU A 182 5.81 22.17 23.77
N SER A 183 6.14 21.02 23.13
CA SER A 183 7.32 20.88 22.28
C SER A 183 7.28 21.81 21.05
N ALA A 184 6.09 22.08 20.52
CA ALA A 184 5.92 23.00 19.40
C ALA A 184 6.26 24.46 19.81
N PHE A 185 5.94 24.85 21.05
CA PHE A 185 6.27 26.18 21.57
C PHE A 185 7.78 26.33 21.79
N ALA A 186 8.45 25.32 22.34
CA ALA A 186 9.90 25.29 22.48
C ALA A 186 10.62 25.45 21.15
N ILE A 187 10.25 24.64 20.14
CA ILE A 187 10.80 24.68 18.76
C ILE A 187 10.61 26.07 18.14
N LYS A 188 9.44 26.68 18.35
CA LYS A 188 9.15 28.03 17.81
C LYS A 188 10.09 29.10 18.32
N ASN A 189 10.53 29.00 19.57
CA ASN A 189 11.34 30.00 20.25
C ASN A 189 12.86 29.76 20.13
N LEU A 190 13.28 28.59 19.60
CA LEU A 190 14.71 28.31 19.39
C LEU A 190 15.26 29.17 18.24
N THR A 191 16.30 29.93 18.54
CA THR A 191 16.99 30.87 17.61
C THR A 191 18.29 30.29 17.04
N ASN A 192 18.92 29.36 17.74
CA ASN A 192 20.16 28.73 17.28
C ASN A 192 19.83 27.62 16.27
N HIS A 193 20.22 27.81 15.00
CA HIS A 193 19.92 26.93 13.88
C HIS A 193 20.53 25.54 14.04
N MET A 194 21.76 25.43 14.52
CA MET A 194 22.44 24.16 14.72
C MET A 194 21.76 23.35 15.82
N PHE A 195 21.51 23.97 16.96
CA PHE A 195 20.80 23.33 18.06
C PHE A 195 19.39 22.89 17.66
N LEU A 196 18.68 23.70 16.87
CA LEU A 196 17.35 23.37 16.38
C LEU A 196 17.38 22.12 15.49
N VAL A 197 18.32 22.02 14.55
CA VAL A 197 18.44 20.86 13.65
C VAL A 197 18.73 19.59 14.46
N ASP A 198 19.69 19.63 15.37
CA ASP A 198 20.07 18.48 16.19
C ASP A 198 18.98 18.10 17.21
N PHE A 199 18.24 19.08 17.71
CA PHE A 199 17.07 18.86 18.57
C PHE A 199 15.96 18.14 17.82
N ILE A 200 15.67 18.53 16.57
CA ILE A 200 14.68 17.86 15.71
C ILE A 200 15.14 16.42 15.41
N CYS A 201 16.39 16.21 15.02
CA CYS A 201 16.96 14.88 14.76
C CYS A 201 16.83 13.94 15.97
N THR A 202 16.97 14.46 17.19
CA THR A 202 16.87 13.66 18.41
C THR A 202 15.44 13.24 18.71
N ASN A 203 14.48 14.18 18.61
CA ASN A 203 13.11 13.98 19.10
C ASN A 203 12.15 13.38 18.07
N LEU A 204 12.50 13.41 16.77
CA LEU A 204 11.70 12.69 15.78
C LEU A 204 11.79 11.17 16.00
N PRO A 205 10.68 10.43 15.81
CA PRO A 205 10.61 8.97 15.96
C PRO A 205 11.24 8.24 14.75
N LEU A 206 12.45 8.65 14.39
CA LEU A 206 13.22 8.03 13.31
C LEU A 206 13.85 6.72 13.75
N LYS A 207 14.07 5.83 12.77
CA LYS A 207 14.84 4.60 13.00
C LYS A 207 16.29 4.94 13.38
N LYS A 208 16.88 4.07 14.18
CA LYS A 208 18.29 4.19 14.62
C LYS A 208 19.26 4.50 13.48
N ASP A 209 19.12 3.75 12.37
CA ASP A 209 20.04 3.88 11.24
C ASP A 209 19.90 5.24 10.53
N GLU A 210 18.70 5.79 10.44
CA GLU A 210 18.46 7.13 9.90
C GLU A 210 19.06 8.21 10.80
N LYS A 211 18.95 8.07 12.12
CA LYS A 211 19.60 8.99 13.08
C LYS A 211 21.12 8.96 12.97
N ILE A 212 21.71 7.77 12.76
CA ILE A 212 23.15 7.62 12.57
C ILE A 212 23.60 8.19 11.21
N GLU A 213 22.78 8.01 10.15
CA GLU A 213 23.03 8.63 8.84
C GLU A 213 23.09 10.15 8.98
N LEU A 214 22.12 10.76 9.66
CA LEU A 214 22.11 12.21 9.93
C LEU A 214 23.31 12.66 10.77
N LEU A 215 23.69 11.92 11.81
CA LEU A 215 24.86 12.26 12.64
C LEU A 215 26.18 12.17 11.88
N ARG A 216 26.26 11.34 10.82
CA ARG A 216 27.45 11.13 9.98
C ARG A 216 27.74 12.29 9.03
N ILE A 217 26.71 13.05 8.65
CA ILE A 217 26.85 14.15 7.68
C ILE A 217 27.62 15.31 8.32
N ASP A 218 28.75 15.71 7.74
CA ASP A 218 29.64 16.74 8.28
C ASP A 218 29.11 18.15 8.02
N SER A 219 28.55 18.39 6.86
CA SER A 219 27.95 19.67 6.50
C SER A 219 26.57 19.86 7.15
N LEU A 220 26.39 20.87 7.99
CA LEU A 220 25.12 21.20 8.62
C LEU A 220 24.02 21.48 7.57
N ARG A 221 24.37 22.05 6.41
CA ARG A 221 23.44 22.29 5.30
C ARG A 221 22.92 20.97 4.73
N GLU A 222 23.80 20.03 4.41
CA GLU A 222 23.41 18.73 3.86
C GLU A 222 22.60 17.92 4.86
N ARG A 223 22.99 17.96 6.15
CA ARG A 223 22.20 17.32 7.22
C ARG A 223 20.79 17.89 7.28
N THR A 224 20.64 19.21 7.15
CA THR A 224 19.32 19.87 7.17
C THR A 224 18.50 19.53 5.94
N TYR A 225 19.11 19.40 4.75
CA TYR A 225 18.42 18.90 3.55
C TYR A 225 17.92 17.47 3.74
N ARG A 226 18.77 16.59 4.26
CA ARG A 226 18.37 15.21 4.52
C ARG A 226 17.27 15.13 5.59
N LEU A 227 17.34 15.95 6.62
CA LEU A 227 16.29 16.08 7.62
C LEU A 227 14.98 16.57 7.01
N LEU A 228 15.02 17.55 6.10
CA LEU A 228 13.84 18.05 5.40
C LEU A 228 13.14 16.97 4.58
N GLU A 229 13.90 16.15 3.88
CA GLU A 229 13.38 15.02 3.10
C GLU A 229 12.63 14.01 4.01
N ILE A 230 13.26 13.67 5.13
CA ILE A 230 12.66 12.77 6.12
C ILE A 230 11.41 13.39 6.74
N LEU A 231 11.46 14.67 7.14
CA LEU A 231 10.32 15.39 7.71
C LEU A 231 9.12 15.42 6.77
N ASN A 232 9.33 15.68 5.50
CA ASN A 232 8.24 15.65 4.51
C ASN A 232 7.54 14.29 4.46
N ARG A 233 8.29 13.21 4.48
CA ARG A 233 7.75 11.85 4.52
C ARG A 233 6.94 11.60 5.80
N GLU A 234 7.52 11.93 6.95
CA GLU A 234 6.88 11.68 8.26
C GLU A 234 5.63 12.54 8.47
N VAL A 235 5.64 13.80 8.03
CA VAL A 235 4.45 14.69 8.09
C VAL A 235 3.31 14.11 7.24
N GLN A 236 3.59 13.67 6.00
CA GLN A 236 2.57 13.06 5.15
C GLN A 236 1.96 11.81 5.79
N LEU A 237 2.78 10.94 6.38
CA LEU A 237 2.32 9.75 7.08
C LEU A 237 1.47 10.10 8.31
N ALA A 238 1.89 11.09 9.10
CA ALA A 238 1.15 11.55 10.28
C ALA A 238 -0.21 12.18 9.90
N GLU A 239 -0.24 13.01 8.85
CA GLU A 239 -1.48 13.63 8.36
C GLU A 239 -2.48 12.58 7.82
N ILE A 240 -2.00 11.56 7.11
CA ILE A 240 -2.84 10.44 6.67
C ILE A 240 -3.40 9.68 7.88
N LYS A 241 -2.55 9.37 8.86
CA LYS A 241 -2.96 8.67 10.08
C LYS A 241 -3.99 9.47 10.88
N ALA A 242 -3.75 10.77 11.07
CA ALA A 242 -4.68 11.68 11.76
C ALA A 242 -6.02 11.78 11.01
N SER A 243 -6.02 11.84 9.67
CA SER A 243 -7.25 11.89 8.87
C SER A 243 -8.07 10.60 8.98
N ILE A 244 -7.41 9.45 9.07
CA ILE A 244 -8.07 8.15 9.28
C ILE A 244 -8.68 8.09 10.70
N GLN A 245 -7.93 8.52 11.71
CA GLN A 245 -8.41 8.57 13.09
C GLN A 245 -9.56 9.56 13.27
N MET A 246 -9.52 10.71 12.62
CA MET A 246 -10.58 11.71 12.66
C MET A 246 -11.88 11.17 12.04
N ARG A 247 -11.80 10.51 10.88
CA ARG A 247 -12.96 9.85 10.25
C ARG A 247 -13.56 8.75 11.14
N ALA A 248 -12.67 7.94 11.75
CA ALA A 248 -13.12 6.90 12.68
C ALA A 248 -13.80 7.49 13.92
N ARG A 249 -13.31 8.64 14.43
CA ARG A 249 -13.95 9.37 15.53
C ARG A 249 -15.29 10.00 15.13
N GLU A 250 -15.35 10.63 13.95
CA GLU A 250 -16.60 11.20 13.42
C GLU A 250 -17.68 10.14 13.26
N ASP A 251 -17.31 8.94 12.76
CA ASP A 251 -18.24 7.81 12.65
C ASP A 251 -18.71 7.31 14.02
N ILE A 252 -17.81 7.29 15.02
CA ILE A 252 -18.14 6.90 16.40
C ILE A 252 -19.00 7.97 17.09
N ASP A 253 -18.63 9.25 16.95
CA ASP A 253 -19.38 10.38 17.54
C ASP A 253 -20.78 10.51 16.91
N GLN A 254 -20.92 10.26 15.61
CA GLN A 254 -22.22 10.22 14.96
C GLN A 254 -23.09 9.08 15.49
N GLN A 255 -22.52 7.87 15.66
CA GLN A 255 -23.21 6.73 16.25
C GLN A 255 -23.57 6.98 17.73
N GLN A 256 -22.66 7.59 18.51
CA GLN A 256 -22.94 7.96 19.91
C GLN A 256 -23.98 9.06 20.01
N ARG A 257 -23.99 10.04 19.11
CA ARG A 257 -24.96 11.13 19.09
C ARG A 257 -26.36 10.65 18.70
N GLU A 258 -26.47 9.73 17.73
CA GLU A 258 -27.73 9.07 17.39
C GLU A 258 -28.25 8.23 18.58
N TYR A 259 -27.36 7.50 19.24
CA TYR A 259 -27.67 6.74 20.45
C TYR A 259 -28.11 7.64 21.61
N PHE A 260 -27.39 8.77 21.82
CA PHE A 260 -27.72 9.74 22.89
C PHE A 260 -29.05 10.46 22.64
N LEU A 261 -29.35 10.82 21.40
CA LEU A 261 -30.63 11.40 21.00
C LEU A 261 -31.77 10.39 21.15
N GLN A 262 -31.55 9.13 20.81
CA GLN A 262 -32.55 8.07 21.08
C GLN A 262 -32.76 7.85 22.58
N GLN A 263 -31.71 7.94 23.40
CA GLN A 263 -31.83 7.90 24.86
C GLN A 263 -32.58 9.12 25.44
N GLN A 264 -32.31 10.32 24.94
CA GLN A 264 -33.02 11.52 25.36
C GLN A 264 -34.51 11.46 25.00
N ILE A 265 -34.85 10.98 23.81
CA ILE A 265 -36.25 10.73 23.42
C ILE A 265 -36.88 9.70 24.37
N LYS A 266 -36.15 8.65 24.74
CA LYS A 266 -36.61 7.62 25.69
C LYS A 266 -36.82 8.18 27.11
N THR A 267 -35.88 8.99 27.62
CA THR A 267 -35.98 9.62 28.95
C THR A 267 -37.16 10.58 29.02
N ILE A 268 -37.42 11.33 27.93
CA ILE A 268 -38.60 12.23 27.86
C ILE A 268 -39.91 11.41 27.78
N GLN A 269 -39.89 10.24 27.12
CA GLN A 269 -41.03 9.33 27.10
C GLN A 269 -41.26 8.68 28.47
N ASP A 270 -40.21 8.34 29.21
CA ASP A 270 -40.26 7.77 30.54
C ASP A 270 -40.73 8.81 31.58
N GLU A 271 -40.42 10.10 31.43
CA GLU A 271 -40.93 11.20 32.28
C GLU A 271 -42.41 11.54 32.00
N LEU A 272 -42.95 11.16 30.85
CA LEU A 272 -44.33 11.44 30.45
C LEU A 272 -45.33 10.32 30.78
N GLY A 273 -44.89 9.14 31.27
CA GLY A 273 -45.80 8.07 31.60
C GLY A 273 -45.17 6.86 32.28
N GLY A 274 -45.28 6.71 33.54
CA GLY A 274 -44.80 5.60 34.37
C GLY A 274 -45.54 4.27 34.14
N GLY A 275 -45.59 3.79 32.91
CA GLY A 275 -46.10 2.48 32.50
C GLY A 275 -45.28 1.80 31.42
N GLY A 276 -44.18 2.43 30.97
CA GLY A 276 -43.46 2.03 29.72
C GLY A 276 -42.68 0.73 29.80
N GLN A 277 -42.20 0.32 30.97
CA GLN A 277 -41.32 -0.86 31.10
C GLN A 277 -42.05 -2.19 30.97
N GLU A 278 -43.14 -2.37 31.72
CA GLU A 278 -43.97 -3.58 31.63
C GLU A 278 -44.54 -3.72 30.22
N GLN A 279 -44.89 -2.59 29.60
CA GLN A 279 -45.38 -2.55 28.23
C GLN A 279 -44.26 -2.90 27.20
N GLU A 280 -43.03 -2.41 27.35
CA GLU A 280 -41.87 -2.76 26.46
C GLU A 280 -41.55 -4.26 26.57
N ILE A 281 -41.52 -4.82 27.76
CA ILE A 281 -41.28 -6.24 28.00
C ILE A 281 -42.41 -7.08 27.40
N GLU A 282 -43.65 -6.67 27.56
CA GLU A 282 -44.80 -7.37 26.98
C GLU A 282 -44.81 -7.28 25.45
N GLU A 283 -44.45 -6.14 24.88
CA GLU A 283 -44.27 -5.99 23.44
C GLU A 283 -43.14 -6.90 22.91
N MET A 284 -42.01 -7.03 23.63
CA MET A 284 -40.94 -7.98 23.26
C MET A 284 -41.44 -9.43 23.35
N ARG A 285 -42.24 -9.77 24.33
CA ARG A 285 -42.84 -11.11 24.47
C ARG A 285 -43.75 -11.45 23.30
N GLN A 286 -44.64 -10.52 22.92
CA GLN A 286 -45.55 -10.66 21.80
C GLN A 286 -44.81 -10.76 20.47
N LYS A 287 -43.74 -9.94 20.24
CA LYS A 287 -42.91 -10.04 19.09
C LYS A 287 -42.21 -11.39 19.00
N ALA A 288 -41.72 -11.92 20.10
CA ALA A 288 -41.05 -13.21 20.18
C ALA A 288 -41.96 -14.38 19.77
N GLU A 289 -43.25 -14.34 20.11
CA GLU A 289 -44.23 -15.38 19.71
C GLU A 289 -44.41 -15.46 18.17
N HIS A 290 -44.19 -14.35 17.47
CA HIS A 290 -44.35 -14.28 16.01
C HIS A 290 -43.05 -14.55 15.25
N MET A 291 -41.91 -14.72 15.95
CA MET A 291 -40.60 -14.96 15.33
C MET A 291 -40.42 -16.42 14.92
N LYS A 292 -39.74 -16.64 13.78
CA LYS A 292 -39.46 -17.99 13.22
C LYS A 292 -38.08 -18.48 13.68
N TRP A 293 -37.86 -18.62 14.96
CA TRP A 293 -36.64 -19.15 15.54
C TRP A 293 -36.74 -20.60 16.00
N SER A 294 -35.64 -21.25 16.31
CA SER A 294 -35.60 -22.60 16.87
C SER A 294 -36.09 -22.60 18.31
N SER A 295 -36.50 -23.79 18.83
CA SER A 295 -36.90 -23.94 20.25
C SER A 295 -35.80 -23.45 21.20
N GLU A 296 -34.56 -23.72 20.91
CA GLU A 296 -33.39 -23.33 21.69
C GLU A 296 -33.20 -21.81 21.78
N VAL A 297 -33.34 -21.11 20.66
CA VAL A 297 -33.27 -19.64 20.60
C VAL A 297 -34.43 -19.01 21.36
N HIS A 298 -35.62 -19.59 21.21
CA HIS A 298 -36.82 -19.13 21.92
C HIS A 298 -36.69 -19.29 23.46
N GLU A 299 -36.22 -20.46 23.92
CA GLU A 299 -35.98 -20.71 25.34
C GLU A 299 -34.91 -19.76 25.91
N THR A 300 -33.83 -19.52 25.15
CA THR A 300 -32.76 -18.59 25.53
C THR A 300 -33.31 -17.17 25.65
N PHE A 301 -34.10 -16.72 24.67
CA PHE A 301 -34.76 -15.42 24.71
C PHE A 301 -35.65 -15.23 25.94
N LEU A 302 -36.52 -16.20 26.22
CA LEU A 302 -37.43 -16.16 27.38
C LEU A 302 -36.65 -16.13 28.70
N LYS A 303 -35.55 -16.88 28.79
CA LYS A 303 -34.68 -16.89 29.97
C LYS A 303 -34.03 -15.52 30.20
N GLU A 304 -33.52 -14.89 29.15
CA GLU A 304 -32.89 -13.58 29.24
C GLU A 304 -33.95 -12.46 29.48
N LEU A 305 -35.18 -12.60 28.92
CA LEU A 305 -36.28 -11.70 29.17
C LEU A 305 -36.70 -11.76 30.65
N ALA A 306 -36.83 -12.98 31.24
CA ALA A 306 -37.11 -13.15 32.65
C ALA A 306 -36.01 -12.61 33.59
N LYS A 307 -34.76 -12.51 33.14
CA LYS A 307 -33.71 -11.83 33.87
C LYS A 307 -33.86 -10.31 33.77
N LEU A 308 -34.21 -9.76 32.59
CA LEU A 308 -34.48 -8.35 32.41
C LEU A 308 -35.61 -7.86 33.32
N GLU A 309 -36.70 -8.63 33.45
CA GLU A 309 -37.83 -8.36 34.33
C GLU A 309 -37.41 -8.19 35.81
N ARG A 310 -36.35 -8.93 36.22
CA ARG A 310 -35.85 -8.90 37.60
C ARG A 310 -34.74 -7.87 37.82
N THR A 311 -34.17 -7.31 36.74
CA THR A 311 -33.08 -6.37 36.84
C THR A 311 -33.61 -4.95 37.03
N HIS A 312 -33.04 -4.24 38.00
CA HIS A 312 -33.45 -2.85 38.24
C HIS A 312 -33.08 -1.94 37.08
N PRO A 313 -33.99 -1.09 36.59
CA PRO A 313 -33.75 -0.26 35.39
C PRO A 313 -32.56 0.69 35.45
N GLN A 314 -32.18 1.11 36.65
CA GLN A 314 -30.99 1.96 36.84
C GLN A 314 -29.67 1.18 36.90
N SER A 315 -29.71 -0.17 36.82
CA SER A 315 -28.49 -0.99 36.75
C SER A 315 -27.87 -0.86 35.37
N PRO A 316 -26.55 -0.72 35.28
CA PRO A 316 -25.83 -0.79 33.97
C PRO A 316 -26.15 -2.08 33.19
N ASP A 317 -26.38 -3.18 33.89
CA ASP A 317 -26.70 -4.48 33.28
C ASP A 317 -28.04 -4.49 32.55
N TYR A 318 -29.01 -3.64 32.98
CA TYR A 318 -30.32 -3.54 32.34
C TYR A 318 -30.18 -3.11 30.87
N SER A 319 -29.42 -2.05 30.61
CA SER A 319 -29.21 -1.53 29.23
C SER A 319 -28.49 -2.53 28.34
N VAL A 320 -27.51 -3.27 28.86
CA VAL A 320 -26.79 -4.32 28.13
C VAL A 320 -27.75 -5.46 27.77
N GLN A 321 -28.57 -5.89 28.72
CA GLN A 321 -29.51 -7.00 28.51
C GLN A 321 -30.67 -6.61 27.59
N LEU A 322 -31.15 -5.37 27.69
CA LEU A 322 -32.17 -4.83 26.78
C LEU A 322 -31.64 -4.78 25.34
N ASN A 323 -30.43 -4.25 25.13
CA ASN A 323 -29.79 -4.21 23.82
C ASN A 323 -29.60 -5.63 23.24
N TYR A 324 -29.24 -6.61 24.06
CA TYR A 324 -29.14 -8.00 23.68
C TYR A 324 -30.46 -8.56 23.16
N LEU A 325 -31.54 -8.39 23.92
CA LEU A 325 -32.86 -8.88 23.54
C LEU A 325 -33.41 -8.16 22.29
N GLN A 326 -33.22 -6.85 22.20
CA GLN A 326 -33.57 -6.07 21.01
C GLN A 326 -32.77 -6.54 19.77
N THR A 327 -31.50 -6.88 19.95
CA THR A 327 -30.67 -7.42 18.87
C THR A 327 -31.21 -8.77 18.39
N MET A 328 -31.61 -9.67 19.29
CA MET A 328 -32.21 -10.95 18.93
C MET A 328 -33.52 -10.76 18.17
N LEU A 329 -34.41 -9.83 18.60
CA LEU A 329 -35.68 -9.53 17.93
C LEU A 329 -35.50 -8.85 16.57
N ASN A 330 -34.46 -8.04 16.40
CA ASN A 330 -34.22 -7.33 15.15
C ASN A 330 -33.54 -8.20 14.06
N LEU A 331 -33.03 -9.37 14.44
CA LEU A 331 -32.49 -10.32 13.46
C LEU A 331 -33.61 -10.92 12.60
N PRO A 332 -33.40 -11.03 11.29
CA PRO A 332 -34.45 -11.51 10.37
C PRO A 332 -34.57 -13.06 10.37
N TRP A 333 -34.88 -13.66 11.50
CA TRP A 333 -35.01 -15.13 11.64
C TRP A 333 -35.99 -15.70 10.64
N GLY A 334 -35.52 -16.57 9.73
CA GLY A 334 -36.41 -17.22 8.77
C GLY A 334 -37.14 -16.29 7.79
N VAL A 335 -36.70 -15.04 7.68
CA VAL A 335 -37.25 -14.07 6.72
C VAL A 335 -36.43 -14.11 5.44
N TYR A 336 -37.01 -14.64 4.37
CA TYR A 336 -36.33 -14.80 3.08
C TYR A 336 -36.98 -13.94 2.01
N THR A 337 -36.16 -13.35 1.15
CA THR A 337 -36.62 -12.77 -0.13
C THR A 337 -36.82 -13.89 -1.16
N THR A 338 -37.83 -13.75 -2.02
CA THR A 338 -38.07 -14.69 -3.11
C THR A 338 -37.03 -14.55 -4.21
N ASP A 339 -36.30 -15.63 -4.49
CA ASP A 339 -35.24 -15.64 -5.50
C ASP A 339 -35.79 -15.63 -6.92
N ASN A 340 -35.20 -14.78 -7.75
CA ASN A 340 -35.45 -14.80 -9.19
C ASN A 340 -34.29 -15.55 -9.90
N LEU A 341 -34.43 -16.87 -10.03
CA LEU A 341 -33.47 -17.74 -10.69
C LEU A 341 -33.70 -17.84 -12.22
N ASN A 342 -34.22 -16.78 -12.85
CA ASN A 342 -34.33 -16.70 -14.29
C ASN A 342 -32.98 -16.23 -14.89
N LEU A 343 -32.22 -17.19 -15.45
CA LEU A 343 -30.89 -16.96 -16.05
C LEU A 343 -30.89 -15.90 -17.17
N LYS A 344 -31.94 -15.88 -18.02
CA LYS A 344 -32.07 -14.87 -19.08
C LYS A 344 -32.20 -13.45 -18.51
N ASN A 345 -32.89 -13.30 -17.38
CA ASN A 345 -33.02 -12.01 -16.71
C ASN A 345 -31.70 -11.62 -16.01
N ALA A 346 -31.01 -12.59 -15.42
CA ALA A 346 -29.70 -12.37 -14.81
C ALA A 346 -28.68 -11.92 -15.86
N GLU A 347 -28.60 -12.58 -17.00
CA GLU A 347 -27.76 -12.21 -18.14
C GLU A 347 -28.08 -10.80 -18.64
N LYS A 348 -29.36 -10.47 -18.81
CA LYS A 348 -29.80 -9.14 -19.23
C LYS A 348 -29.37 -8.05 -18.23
N THR A 349 -29.47 -8.33 -16.93
CA THR A 349 -29.06 -7.39 -15.87
C THR A 349 -27.54 -7.19 -15.88
N LEU A 350 -26.77 -8.28 -15.95
CA LEU A 350 -25.33 -8.23 -16.02
C LEU A 350 -24.84 -7.48 -17.27
N ASN A 351 -25.46 -7.70 -18.43
CA ASN A 351 -25.12 -7.03 -19.68
C ASN A 351 -25.53 -5.55 -19.70
N LYS A 352 -26.56 -5.18 -18.97
CA LYS A 352 -26.99 -3.79 -18.80
C LYS A 352 -26.02 -3.01 -17.91
N ASP A 353 -25.57 -3.63 -16.82
CA ASP A 353 -24.76 -2.94 -15.80
C ASP A 353 -23.26 -3.00 -16.07
N HIS A 354 -22.79 -3.99 -16.84
CA HIS A 354 -21.37 -4.22 -17.13
C HIS A 354 -21.12 -4.43 -18.62
N TYR A 355 -20.21 -3.63 -19.16
CA TYR A 355 -19.74 -3.81 -20.53
C TYR A 355 -18.54 -4.77 -20.57
N GLY A 356 -18.49 -5.66 -21.55
CA GLY A 356 -17.44 -6.69 -21.65
C GLY A 356 -17.55 -7.74 -20.56
N LEU A 357 -16.42 -8.30 -20.13
CA LEU A 357 -16.30 -9.33 -19.08
C LEU A 357 -17.11 -10.61 -19.37
N GLU A 358 -17.18 -11.02 -20.64
CA GLU A 358 -18.06 -12.14 -21.07
C GLU A 358 -17.77 -13.44 -20.30
N LYS A 359 -16.48 -13.82 -20.16
CA LYS A 359 -16.08 -15.02 -19.39
C LYS A 359 -16.51 -14.94 -17.92
N VAL A 360 -16.41 -13.76 -17.31
CA VAL A 360 -16.82 -13.54 -15.90
C VAL A 360 -18.33 -13.70 -15.77
N LYS A 361 -19.10 -13.11 -16.69
CA LYS A 361 -20.57 -13.22 -16.71
C LYS A 361 -21.01 -14.66 -16.93
N GLU A 362 -20.36 -15.37 -17.85
CA GLU A 362 -20.64 -16.79 -18.12
C GLU A 362 -20.43 -17.63 -16.87
N ARG A 363 -19.29 -17.48 -16.17
CA ARG A 363 -19.03 -18.18 -14.92
C ARG A 363 -20.06 -17.86 -13.83
N ILE A 364 -20.46 -16.59 -13.70
CA ILE A 364 -21.53 -16.20 -12.78
C ILE A 364 -22.85 -16.88 -13.15
N LEU A 365 -23.20 -16.93 -14.43
CA LEU A 365 -24.42 -17.59 -14.90
C LEU A 365 -24.37 -19.10 -14.70
N GLU A 366 -23.22 -19.75 -14.92
CA GLU A 366 -23.00 -21.17 -14.61
C GLU A 366 -23.26 -21.44 -13.10
N HIS A 367 -22.67 -20.63 -12.23
CA HIS A 367 -22.89 -20.74 -10.78
C HIS A 367 -24.37 -20.57 -10.40
N LEU A 368 -25.06 -19.58 -10.98
CA LEU A 368 -26.49 -19.37 -10.76
C LEU A 368 -27.33 -20.53 -11.33
N ALA A 369 -26.88 -21.16 -12.41
CA ALA A 369 -27.56 -22.35 -12.99
C ALA A 369 -27.46 -23.57 -12.04
N VAL A 370 -26.27 -23.76 -11.43
CA VAL A 370 -26.07 -24.82 -10.43
C VAL A 370 -26.94 -24.58 -9.20
N LEU A 371 -27.02 -23.36 -8.71
CA LEU A 371 -27.89 -22.97 -7.59
C LEU A 371 -29.38 -23.27 -7.91
N LYS A 372 -29.79 -22.97 -9.14
CA LYS A 372 -31.16 -23.25 -9.60
C LYS A 372 -31.49 -24.75 -9.64
N LEU A 373 -30.53 -25.57 -10.07
CA LEU A 373 -30.73 -27.04 -10.22
C LEU A 373 -30.65 -27.74 -8.87
N LYS A 374 -29.70 -27.33 -8.03
CA LYS A 374 -29.43 -27.97 -6.74
C LYS A 374 -30.41 -27.56 -5.64
N GLY A 375 -30.93 -26.33 -5.71
CA GLY A 375 -31.86 -25.77 -4.73
C GLY A 375 -31.24 -25.45 -3.35
N ASP A 376 -29.94 -25.67 -3.19
CA ASP A 376 -29.19 -25.35 -1.98
C ASP A 376 -27.97 -24.44 -2.31
N MET A 377 -27.43 -23.78 -1.28
CA MET A 377 -26.29 -22.87 -1.41
C MET A 377 -24.96 -23.55 -1.08
N LYS A 378 -24.92 -24.86 -0.99
CA LYS A 378 -23.71 -25.65 -0.72
C LYS A 378 -22.79 -25.71 -1.95
N SER A 379 -22.35 -24.57 -2.40
CA SER A 379 -21.41 -24.40 -3.51
C SER A 379 -20.21 -23.60 -3.04
N PRO A 380 -19.04 -23.74 -3.67
CA PRO A 380 -17.89 -22.88 -3.39
C PRO A 380 -18.27 -21.40 -3.51
N ILE A 381 -17.64 -20.58 -2.70
CA ILE A 381 -17.92 -19.14 -2.68
C ILE A 381 -17.23 -18.49 -3.87
N ILE A 382 -17.92 -17.64 -4.59
CA ILE A 382 -17.33 -16.86 -5.68
C ILE A 382 -16.33 -15.86 -5.11
N CYS A 383 -15.07 -15.91 -5.58
CA CYS A 383 -14.07 -14.89 -5.34
C CYS A 383 -13.71 -14.18 -6.64
N LEU A 384 -14.11 -12.92 -6.75
CA LEU A 384 -13.76 -12.05 -7.88
C LEU A 384 -12.41 -11.42 -7.63
N TYR A 385 -11.35 -11.82 -8.34
CA TYR A 385 -10.02 -11.28 -8.15
C TYR A 385 -9.50 -10.57 -9.40
N GLY A 386 -8.58 -9.60 -9.20
CA GLY A 386 -7.98 -8.83 -10.30
C GLY A 386 -7.65 -7.41 -9.89
N PRO A 387 -7.15 -6.58 -10.82
CA PRO A 387 -6.68 -5.24 -10.51
C PRO A 387 -7.79 -4.33 -9.94
N PRO A 388 -7.42 -3.25 -9.23
CA PRO A 388 -8.38 -2.31 -8.69
C PRO A 388 -9.14 -1.56 -9.80
N GLY A 389 -10.40 -1.20 -9.52
CA GLY A 389 -11.20 -0.38 -10.44
C GLY A 389 -11.84 -1.11 -11.62
N VAL A 390 -11.78 -2.45 -11.70
CA VAL A 390 -12.42 -3.24 -12.77
C VAL A 390 -13.88 -3.60 -12.51
N GLY A 391 -14.44 -3.16 -11.38
CA GLY A 391 -15.87 -3.33 -11.10
C GLY A 391 -16.25 -4.59 -10.32
N LYS A 392 -15.31 -5.26 -9.62
CA LYS A 392 -15.57 -6.46 -8.82
C LYS A 392 -16.75 -6.30 -7.85
N THR A 393 -16.73 -5.25 -7.05
CA THR A 393 -17.79 -4.96 -6.07
C THR A 393 -19.13 -4.62 -6.72
N SER A 394 -19.12 -3.96 -7.89
CA SER A 394 -20.34 -3.64 -8.65
C SER A 394 -20.95 -4.90 -9.30
N LEU A 395 -20.15 -5.88 -9.72
CA LEU A 395 -20.65 -7.18 -10.19
C LEU A 395 -21.49 -7.87 -9.09
N GLY A 396 -21.01 -7.89 -7.85
CA GLY A 396 -21.75 -8.42 -6.72
C GLY A 396 -23.11 -7.72 -6.50
N LYS A 397 -23.15 -6.39 -6.67
CA LYS A 397 -24.42 -5.63 -6.61
C LYS A 397 -25.38 -6.03 -7.74
N SER A 398 -24.87 -6.23 -8.95
CA SER A 398 -25.69 -6.65 -10.10
C SER A 398 -26.20 -8.08 -9.95
N ILE A 399 -25.42 -8.98 -9.35
CA ILE A 399 -25.87 -10.34 -8.98
C ILE A 399 -27.04 -10.26 -7.99
N ALA A 400 -26.92 -9.43 -6.95
CA ALA A 400 -27.99 -9.22 -5.98
C ALA A 400 -29.27 -8.69 -6.64
N ALA A 401 -29.14 -7.71 -7.54
CA ALA A 401 -30.26 -7.15 -8.31
C ALA A 401 -30.89 -8.21 -9.23
N ALA A 402 -30.09 -9.05 -9.90
CA ALA A 402 -30.57 -10.11 -10.77
C ALA A 402 -31.37 -11.16 -10.01
N LEU A 403 -30.93 -11.54 -8.82
CA LEU A 403 -31.59 -12.48 -7.92
C LEU A 403 -32.76 -11.86 -7.15
N LYS A 404 -32.93 -10.54 -7.16
CA LYS A 404 -33.87 -9.76 -6.32
C LYS A 404 -33.62 -9.94 -4.81
N ARG A 405 -32.37 -10.23 -4.42
CA ARG A 405 -31.94 -10.32 -3.03
C ARG A 405 -31.47 -8.95 -2.52
N LYS A 406 -31.51 -8.79 -1.20
CA LYS A 406 -30.89 -7.64 -0.54
C LYS A 406 -29.38 -7.69 -0.72
N TYR A 407 -28.77 -6.54 -0.87
CA TYR A 407 -27.32 -6.38 -1.07
C TYR A 407 -26.67 -5.84 0.20
N ILE A 408 -25.61 -6.49 0.64
CA ILE A 408 -24.77 -6.07 1.76
C ILE A 408 -23.31 -6.01 1.27
N ARG A 409 -22.59 -5.01 1.75
CA ARG A 409 -21.14 -4.91 1.55
C ARG A 409 -20.45 -4.73 2.89
N MET A 410 -19.46 -5.57 3.16
CA MET A 410 -18.58 -5.48 4.31
C MET A 410 -17.14 -5.40 3.81
N SER A 411 -16.42 -4.31 4.10
CA SER A 411 -14.99 -4.23 3.83
C SER A 411 -14.22 -4.96 4.92
N LEU A 412 -13.32 -5.82 4.51
CA LEU A 412 -12.42 -6.56 5.39
C LEU A 412 -11.05 -5.87 5.52
N GLY A 413 -10.79 -4.81 4.74
CA GLY A 413 -9.58 -4.02 4.85
C GLY A 413 -9.53 -3.29 6.20
N GLY A 414 -8.52 -3.62 7.01
CA GLY A 414 -8.34 -3.06 8.35
C GLY A 414 -9.02 -3.84 9.48
N VAL A 415 -9.57 -5.02 9.21
CA VAL A 415 -10.04 -5.95 10.24
C VAL A 415 -8.82 -6.72 10.77
N HIS A 416 -8.56 -6.59 12.07
CA HIS A 416 -7.42 -7.20 12.75
C HIS A 416 -7.86 -8.10 13.92
N ASP A 417 -9.09 -7.94 14.42
CA ASP A 417 -9.64 -8.67 15.56
C ASP A 417 -10.76 -9.61 15.11
N GLU A 418 -10.70 -10.87 15.54
CA GLU A 418 -11.76 -11.87 15.36
C GLU A 418 -13.11 -11.41 15.93
N ALA A 419 -13.10 -10.62 17.01
CA ALA A 419 -14.28 -10.09 17.64
C ALA A 419 -15.08 -9.13 16.73
N GLU A 420 -14.44 -8.53 15.72
CA GLU A 420 -15.18 -7.74 14.74
C GLU A 420 -16.10 -8.61 13.88
N ILE A 421 -15.77 -9.88 13.64
CA ILE A 421 -16.57 -10.83 12.85
C ILE A 421 -17.57 -11.56 13.73
N ARG A 422 -17.08 -12.14 14.84
CA ARG A 422 -17.88 -12.99 15.77
C ARG A 422 -18.52 -12.23 16.93
N GLY A 423 -18.29 -10.91 17.07
CA GLY A 423 -18.80 -10.15 18.21
C GLY A 423 -17.98 -10.33 19.49
N HIS A 424 -18.25 -9.45 20.46
CA HIS A 424 -17.65 -9.48 21.79
C HIS A 424 -18.55 -10.27 22.74
N ARG A 425 -17.98 -10.96 23.72
CA ARG A 425 -18.79 -11.64 24.74
C ARG A 425 -19.70 -10.66 25.46
N LYS A 426 -20.99 -10.98 25.57
CA LYS A 426 -22.04 -10.12 26.15
C LYS A 426 -21.80 -9.63 27.58
N THR A 427 -20.86 -10.26 28.30
CA THR A 427 -20.49 -9.88 29.68
C THR A 427 -19.65 -8.61 29.80
N TYR A 428 -19.11 -8.10 28.69
CA TYR A 428 -18.31 -6.86 28.72
C TYR A 428 -19.17 -5.63 28.51
N ILE A 429 -18.90 -4.57 29.27
CA ILE A 429 -19.56 -3.26 29.05
C ILE A 429 -19.16 -2.75 27.66
N GLY A 430 -20.15 -2.42 26.82
CA GLY A 430 -19.92 -2.01 25.44
C GLY A 430 -19.79 -3.18 24.44
N ALA A 431 -20.09 -4.41 24.86
CA ALA A 431 -20.13 -5.56 23.95
C ALA A 431 -21.13 -5.32 22.81
N MET A 432 -20.75 -5.73 21.62
CA MET A 432 -21.54 -5.57 20.40
C MET A 432 -21.52 -6.85 19.58
N PRO A 433 -22.62 -7.16 18.84
CA PRO A 433 -22.61 -8.27 17.89
C PRO A 433 -21.59 -8.05 16.77
N GLY A 434 -21.14 -9.13 16.19
CA GLY A 434 -20.21 -9.12 15.07
C GLY A 434 -20.78 -8.39 13.84
N ARG A 435 -19.89 -7.99 12.96
CA ARG A 435 -20.27 -7.28 11.71
C ARG A 435 -21.18 -8.10 10.81
N ILE A 436 -21.08 -9.45 10.84
CA ILE A 436 -21.97 -10.34 10.08
C ILE A 436 -23.41 -10.14 10.56
N ILE A 437 -23.64 -10.27 11.87
CA ILE A 437 -24.96 -10.13 12.50
C ILE A 437 -25.53 -8.72 12.32
N LYS A 438 -24.72 -7.68 12.58
CA LYS A 438 -25.12 -6.27 12.35
C LYS A 438 -25.60 -6.00 10.92
N ASN A 439 -24.91 -6.56 9.95
CA ASN A 439 -25.25 -6.38 8.56
C ASN A 439 -26.49 -7.18 8.15
N LEU A 440 -26.75 -8.35 8.75
CA LEU A 440 -28.00 -9.10 8.55
C LEU A 440 -29.21 -8.35 9.09
N ILE A 441 -29.11 -7.74 10.28
CA ILE A 441 -30.15 -6.87 10.85
C ILE A 441 -30.44 -5.72 9.86
N LYS A 442 -29.39 -5.08 9.32
CA LYS A 442 -29.51 -3.96 8.36
C LYS A 442 -30.17 -4.38 7.05
N ALA A 443 -29.94 -5.61 6.61
CA ALA A 443 -30.57 -6.18 5.41
C ALA A 443 -32.04 -6.51 5.60
N GLY A 444 -32.45 -6.90 6.81
CA GLY A 444 -33.81 -7.37 7.13
C GLY A 444 -34.17 -8.66 6.38
N SER A 445 -33.20 -9.48 6.03
CA SER A 445 -33.38 -10.76 5.31
C SER A 445 -32.27 -11.73 5.67
N SER A 446 -32.61 -13.04 5.80
CA SER A 446 -31.66 -14.13 6.06
C SER A 446 -30.99 -14.69 4.80
N ASN A 447 -31.35 -14.24 3.60
CA ASN A 447 -30.75 -14.68 2.34
C ASN A 447 -30.20 -13.52 1.47
N PRO A 448 -29.48 -12.55 2.03
CA PRO A 448 -28.90 -11.49 1.22
C PRO A 448 -27.75 -12.02 0.33
N VAL A 449 -27.33 -11.21 -0.63
CA VAL A 449 -26.01 -11.32 -1.24
C VAL A 449 -25.04 -10.48 -0.42
N PHE A 450 -24.06 -11.13 0.17
CA PHE A 450 -23.12 -10.54 1.10
C PHE A 450 -21.74 -10.45 0.45
N ILE A 451 -21.28 -9.22 0.18
CA ILE A 451 -19.98 -8.97 -0.41
C ILE A 451 -18.93 -8.78 0.69
N LEU A 452 -17.93 -9.63 0.70
CA LEU A 452 -16.73 -9.54 1.51
C LEU A 452 -15.63 -8.86 0.66
N ASP A 453 -15.54 -7.55 0.80
CA ASP A 453 -14.67 -6.73 -0.04
C ASP A 453 -13.25 -6.65 0.54
N GLU A 454 -12.23 -6.77 -0.33
CA GLU A 454 -10.81 -6.71 0.03
C GLU A 454 -10.37 -7.82 1.01
N ILE A 455 -10.77 -9.08 0.75
CA ILE A 455 -10.39 -10.24 1.59
C ILE A 455 -8.87 -10.47 1.62
N ASP A 456 -8.15 -10.01 0.61
CA ASP A 456 -6.70 -10.04 0.50
C ASP A 456 -5.98 -9.11 1.48
N LYS A 457 -6.71 -8.24 2.18
CA LYS A 457 -6.18 -7.32 3.20
C LYS A 457 -6.44 -7.77 4.63
N VAL A 458 -7.04 -8.93 4.82
CA VAL A 458 -7.19 -9.55 6.15
C VAL A 458 -5.81 -10.01 6.61
N SER A 459 -5.38 -9.53 7.76
CA SER A 459 -4.10 -9.94 8.36
C SER A 459 -4.33 -10.48 9.75
N ALA A 460 -3.66 -11.59 10.07
CA ALA A 460 -3.57 -12.06 11.45
C ALA A 460 -2.61 -11.16 12.22
N ASP A 461 -3.03 -10.69 13.38
CA ASP A 461 -2.21 -9.90 14.31
C ASP A 461 -2.13 -10.62 15.67
N ARG A 462 -1.31 -10.09 16.59
CA ARG A 462 -1.16 -10.66 17.96
C ARG A 462 -2.47 -10.69 18.77
N GLN A 463 -3.52 -9.99 18.33
CA GLN A 463 -4.80 -9.86 19.01
C GLN A 463 -5.88 -10.83 18.53
N GLY A 464 -5.67 -11.58 17.46
CA GLY A 464 -6.64 -12.56 16.95
C GLY A 464 -6.37 -12.97 15.51
N ASP A 465 -7.09 -13.99 15.05
CA ASP A 465 -7.07 -14.46 13.66
C ASP A 465 -8.45 -14.33 13.00
N PRO A 466 -8.73 -13.19 12.35
CA PRO A 466 -9.98 -13.00 11.62
C PRO A 466 -10.19 -14.03 10.52
N SER A 467 -9.11 -14.65 9.99
CA SER A 467 -9.20 -15.66 8.95
C SER A 467 -9.89 -16.93 9.45
N SER A 468 -9.66 -17.31 10.70
CA SER A 468 -10.34 -18.45 11.33
C SER A 468 -11.84 -18.22 11.49
N ALA A 469 -12.24 -17.00 11.87
CA ALA A 469 -13.65 -16.63 11.94
C ALA A 469 -14.31 -16.63 10.55
N LEU A 470 -13.59 -16.18 9.53
CA LEU A 470 -14.09 -16.22 8.15
C LEU A 470 -14.21 -17.65 7.61
N LEU A 471 -13.36 -18.58 8.03
CA LEU A 471 -13.48 -20.00 7.64
C LEU A 471 -14.82 -20.57 8.10
N GLU A 472 -15.27 -20.30 9.31
CA GLU A 472 -16.59 -20.74 9.80
C GLU A 472 -17.74 -20.10 9.02
N VAL A 473 -17.66 -18.81 8.72
CA VAL A 473 -18.67 -18.10 7.92
C VAL A 473 -18.77 -18.65 6.51
N LEU A 474 -17.63 -18.99 5.91
CA LEU A 474 -17.52 -19.34 4.50
C LEU A 474 -17.59 -20.85 4.22
N ASP A 475 -17.49 -21.69 5.22
CA ASP A 475 -17.60 -23.13 5.08
C ASP A 475 -19.08 -23.56 5.04
N PRO A 476 -19.58 -24.11 3.94
CA PRO A 476 -20.97 -24.57 3.84
C PRO A 476 -21.37 -25.68 4.81
N GLU A 477 -20.40 -26.35 5.43
CA GLU A 477 -20.65 -27.38 6.45
C GLU A 477 -20.79 -26.78 7.84
N GLN A 478 -20.14 -25.65 8.12
CA GLN A 478 -20.10 -24.98 9.42
C GLN A 478 -21.09 -23.81 9.52
N ASN A 479 -21.34 -23.10 8.41
CA ASN A 479 -22.13 -21.86 8.41
C ASN A 479 -23.61 -22.03 8.74
N THR A 480 -24.10 -23.26 8.83
CA THR A 480 -25.47 -23.57 9.32
C THR A 480 -25.65 -23.28 10.81
N ALA A 481 -24.54 -23.23 11.54
CA ALA A 481 -24.49 -22.99 12.99
C ALA A 481 -23.42 -21.93 13.31
N PHE A 482 -23.47 -20.77 12.67
CA PHE A 482 -22.54 -19.68 12.93
C PHE A 482 -22.76 -19.11 14.33
N HIS A 483 -21.73 -19.19 15.17
CA HIS A 483 -21.76 -18.72 16.55
C HIS A 483 -21.24 -17.29 16.67
N ASP A 484 -22.12 -16.36 17.06
CA ASP A 484 -21.74 -15.00 17.44
C ASP A 484 -21.62 -14.90 18.96
N ASN A 485 -20.45 -14.44 19.47
CA ASN A 485 -20.16 -14.39 20.90
C ASN A 485 -21.07 -13.42 21.68
N PHE A 486 -21.67 -12.42 21.01
CA PHE A 486 -22.63 -11.52 21.62
C PHE A 486 -24.00 -12.15 21.73
N LEU A 487 -24.46 -12.80 20.66
CA LEU A 487 -25.76 -13.47 20.64
C LEU A 487 -25.79 -14.71 21.52
N ASP A 488 -24.65 -15.41 21.63
CA ASP A 488 -24.52 -16.64 22.41
C ASP A 488 -25.55 -17.73 21.98
N VAL A 489 -25.96 -17.68 20.72
CA VAL A 489 -26.83 -18.64 20.02
C VAL A 489 -26.40 -18.74 18.58
N ASP A 490 -26.64 -19.89 17.97
CA ASP A 490 -26.26 -20.14 16.58
C ASP A 490 -27.24 -19.50 15.60
N TYR A 491 -26.70 -18.96 14.51
CA TYR A 491 -27.46 -18.37 13.42
C TYR A 491 -27.15 -19.08 12.09
N ASP A 492 -28.20 -19.48 11.37
CA ASP A 492 -28.06 -20.16 10.09
C ASP A 492 -27.70 -19.17 8.95
N LEU A 493 -26.46 -19.22 8.47
CA LEU A 493 -25.95 -18.46 7.32
C LEU A 493 -26.02 -19.23 6.00
N SER A 494 -26.54 -20.48 5.99
CA SER A 494 -26.53 -21.38 4.81
C SER A 494 -27.29 -20.84 3.60
N LYS A 495 -28.20 -19.90 3.79
CA LYS A 495 -28.97 -19.24 2.73
C LYS A 495 -28.36 -17.90 2.25
N VAL A 496 -27.34 -17.43 2.91
CA VAL A 496 -26.60 -16.22 2.51
C VAL A 496 -25.71 -16.55 1.32
N MET A 497 -25.75 -15.72 0.28
CA MET A 497 -24.81 -15.84 -0.84
C MET A 497 -23.60 -14.97 -0.59
N PHE A 498 -22.49 -15.56 -0.17
CA PHE A 498 -21.24 -14.85 0.01
C PHE A 498 -20.49 -14.70 -1.31
N ILE A 499 -19.97 -13.51 -1.58
CA ILE A 499 -19.08 -13.21 -2.70
C ILE A 499 -17.89 -12.45 -2.15
N ALA A 500 -16.69 -12.97 -2.33
CA ALA A 500 -15.45 -12.30 -1.94
C ALA A 500 -14.89 -11.47 -3.09
N THR A 501 -14.16 -10.40 -2.76
CA THR A 501 -13.35 -9.67 -3.76
C THR A 501 -11.91 -9.56 -3.27
N ALA A 502 -10.95 -9.70 -4.18
CA ALA A 502 -9.54 -9.57 -3.89
C ALA A 502 -8.80 -8.82 -5.01
N ASN A 503 -7.71 -8.15 -4.67
CA ASN A 503 -6.79 -7.60 -5.68
C ASN A 503 -5.61 -8.55 -5.92
N ASN A 504 -5.15 -9.24 -4.88
CA ASN A 504 -4.03 -10.18 -4.95
C ASN A 504 -4.36 -11.48 -4.20
N LEU A 505 -4.19 -12.62 -4.83
CA LEU A 505 -4.43 -13.93 -4.22
C LEU A 505 -3.32 -14.37 -3.26
N ASN A 506 -2.09 -13.90 -3.46
CA ASN A 506 -0.92 -14.36 -2.71
C ASN A 506 -0.97 -13.99 -1.21
N THR A 507 -1.79 -13.04 -0.83
CA THR A 507 -1.94 -12.58 0.55
C THR A 507 -3.11 -13.26 1.27
N ILE A 508 -3.92 -14.04 0.56
CA ILE A 508 -5.06 -14.77 1.14
C ILE A 508 -4.54 -16.10 1.70
N PRO A 509 -4.89 -16.46 2.95
CA PRO A 509 -4.54 -17.76 3.51
C PRO A 509 -5.05 -18.94 2.68
N GLY A 510 -4.20 -19.95 2.48
CA GLY A 510 -4.52 -21.14 1.67
C GLY A 510 -5.86 -21.79 2.01
N PRO A 511 -6.18 -22.05 3.30
CA PRO A 511 -7.47 -22.65 3.70
C PRO A 511 -8.71 -21.86 3.26
N LEU A 512 -8.61 -20.53 3.12
CA LEU A 512 -9.68 -19.70 2.58
C LEU A 512 -9.78 -19.84 1.07
N LEU A 513 -8.64 -19.87 0.35
CA LEU A 513 -8.60 -20.05 -1.09
C LEU A 513 -9.21 -21.39 -1.53
N ASP A 514 -8.97 -22.46 -0.79
CA ASP A 514 -9.48 -23.80 -1.08
C ASP A 514 -11.02 -23.88 -1.06
N ARG A 515 -11.69 -22.93 -0.40
CA ARG A 515 -13.16 -22.85 -0.31
C ARG A 515 -13.78 -21.92 -1.35
N MET A 516 -12.95 -21.29 -2.20
CA MET A 516 -13.38 -20.28 -3.14
C MET A 516 -13.27 -20.75 -4.58
N GLU A 517 -14.29 -20.45 -5.37
CA GLU A 517 -14.21 -20.48 -6.82
C GLU A 517 -13.64 -19.17 -7.33
N LEU A 518 -12.41 -19.23 -7.85
CA LEU A 518 -11.67 -18.05 -8.29
C LEU A 518 -12.11 -17.63 -9.69
N ILE A 519 -12.62 -16.42 -9.83
CA ILE A 519 -13.01 -15.82 -11.12
C ILE A 519 -12.14 -14.58 -11.35
N GLU A 520 -11.29 -14.66 -12.36
CA GLU A 520 -10.43 -13.56 -12.74
C GLU A 520 -11.20 -12.46 -13.46
N VAL A 521 -11.14 -11.25 -12.92
CA VAL A 521 -11.67 -10.03 -13.55
C VAL A 521 -10.49 -9.24 -14.09
N SER A 522 -10.17 -9.45 -15.38
CA SER A 522 -9.06 -8.77 -16.05
C SER A 522 -9.30 -7.27 -16.18
N GLY A 523 -8.22 -6.53 -16.45
CA GLY A 523 -8.30 -5.11 -16.80
C GLY A 523 -9.05 -4.86 -18.11
N TYR A 524 -9.46 -3.63 -18.32
CA TYR A 524 -10.13 -3.16 -19.53
C TYR A 524 -9.13 -2.59 -20.52
N ILE A 525 -9.40 -2.83 -21.81
CA ILE A 525 -8.69 -2.18 -22.89
C ILE A 525 -9.26 -0.76 -23.15
N THR A 526 -8.54 0.04 -23.92
CA THR A 526 -8.94 1.44 -24.20
C THR A 526 -10.35 1.54 -24.77
N GLU A 527 -10.69 0.66 -25.75
CA GLU A 527 -11.99 0.61 -26.39
C GLU A 527 -13.11 0.24 -25.40
N GLU A 528 -12.86 -0.74 -24.52
CA GLU A 528 -13.79 -1.11 -23.46
C GLU A 528 -13.98 0.03 -22.45
N LYS A 529 -12.87 0.69 -22.03
CA LYS A 529 -12.92 1.86 -21.13
C LYS A 529 -13.74 3.01 -21.73
N VAL A 530 -13.59 3.27 -23.01
CA VAL A 530 -14.39 4.27 -23.72
C VAL A 530 -15.89 3.94 -23.69
N GLU A 531 -16.24 2.69 -23.98
CA GLU A 531 -17.65 2.27 -23.96
C GLU A 531 -18.22 2.28 -22.53
N ILE A 532 -17.44 1.86 -21.53
CA ILE A 532 -17.79 1.95 -20.10
C ILE A 532 -17.98 3.42 -19.70
N ALA A 533 -17.04 4.28 -20.08
CA ALA A 533 -17.14 5.70 -19.78
C ALA A 533 -18.42 6.30 -20.38
N ARG A 534 -18.69 6.03 -21.67
CA ARG A 534 -19.84 6.55 -22.37
C ARG A 534 -21.18 6.08 -21.81
N LYS A 535 -21.28 4.76 -21.49
CA LYS A 535 -22.54 4.14 -21.06
C LYS A 535 -22.82 4.31 -19.56
N HIS A 536 -21.78 4.33 -18.75
CA HIS A 536 -21.91 4.26 -17.28
C HIS A 536 -21.30 5.46 -16.55
N LEU A 537 -20.01 5.80 -16.82
CA LEU A 537 -19.32 6.80 -15.98
C LEU A 537 -19.81 8.24 -16.25
N VAL A 538 -19.89 8.63 -17.52
CA VAL A 538 -20.34 10.00 -17.87
C VAL A 538 -21.76 10.27 -17.38
N PRO A 539 -22.76 9.37 -17.59
CA PRO A 539 -24.10 9.57 -17.05
C PRO A 539 -24.14 9.64 -15.53
N LYS A 540 -23.38 8.78 -14.86
CA LYS A 540 -23.27 8.74 -13.39
C LYS A 540 -22.67 10.04 -12.84
N GLU A 541 -21.56 10.49 -13.42
CA GLU A 541 -20.88 11.73 -12.99
C GLU A 541 -21.69 12.98 -13.31
N LEU A 542 -22.44 13.02 -14.41
CA LEU A 542 -23.38 14.11 -14.69
C LEU A 542 -24.44 14.22 -13.59
N GLU A 543 -25.10 13.10 -13.26
CA GLU A 543 -26.10 13.04 -12.20
C GLU A 543 -25.51 13.43 -10.84
N ALA A 544 -24.34 12.91 -10.48
CA ALA A 544 -23.64 13.21 -9.23
C ALA A 544 -23.25 14.70 -9.08
N ASN A 545 -23.04 15.40 -10.21
CA ASN A 545 -22.75 16.84 -10.23
C ASN A 545 -23.99 17.72 -10.54
N GLY A 546 -25.21 17.16 -10.47
CA GLY A 546 -26.47 17.90 -10.65
C GLY A 546 -26.78 18.32 -12.08
N MET A 547 -26.16 17.69 -13.09
CA MET A 547 -26.31 18.01 -14.51
C MET A 547 -27.22 17.01 -15.23
N LYS A 548 -27.91 17.51 -16.26
CA LYS A 548 -28.68 16.65 -17.16
C LYS A 548 -27.75 16.03 -18.22
N LYS A 549 -28.16 14.89 -18.77
CA LYS A 549 -27.42 14.20 -19.84
C LYS A 549 -27.23 15.03 -21.13
N THR A 550 -28.03 16.09 -21.28
CA THR A 550 -27.99 17.00 -22.43
C THR A 550 -27.04 18.17 -22.24
N ASP A 551 -26.62 18.48 -21.03
CA ASP A 551 -25.91 19.71 -20.70
C ASP A 551 -24.46 19.68 -21.20
N ILE A 552 -23.78 18.54 -21.01
CA ILE A 552 -22.39 18.35 -21.46
C ILE A 552 -22.26 17.01 -22.16
N LYS A 553 -21.60 17.04 -23.34
CA LYS A 553 -21.21 15.84 -24.08
C LYS A 553 -19.71 15.68 -24.06
N ILE A 554 -19.25 14.46 -23.83
CA ILE A 554 -17.83 14.05 -23.93
C ILE A 554 -17.77 13.01 -25.06
N PRO A 555 -17.33 13.40 -26.28
CA PRO A 555 -17.23 12.51 -27.42
C PRO A 555 -16.22 11.38 -27.23
N LYS A 556 -16.28 10.39 -28.12
CA LYS A 556 -15.44 9.20 -28.04
C LYS A 556 -13.94 9.51 -28.14
N ASP A 557 -13.56 10.38 -29.06
CA ASP A 557 -12.18 10.84 -29.26
C ASP A 557 -11.62 11.57 -28.03
N THR A 558 -12.47 12.32 -27.33
CA THR A 558 -12.09 12.99 -26.06
C THR A 558 -11.90 11.96 -24.94
N LEU A 559 -12.79 10.96 -24.84
CA LEU A 559 -12.62 9.87 -23.86
C LEU A 559 -11.35 9.07 -24.14
N GLU A 560 -11.04 8.78 -25.41
CA GLU A 560 -9.79 8.13 -25.82
C GLU A 560 -8.57 8.96 -25.39
N ALA A 561 -8.60 10.28 -25.64
CA ALA A 561 -7.53 11.18 -25.25
C ALA A 561 -7.35 11.26 -23.72
N ILE A 562 -8.44 11.23 -22.93
CA ILE A 562 -8.36 11.16 -21.46
C ILE A 562 -7.69 9.85 -21.02
N ILE A 563 -8.11 8.72 -21.58
CA ILE A 563 -7.58 7.40 -21.23
C ILE A 563 -6.09 7.30 -21.55
N GLU A 564 -5.68 7.79 -22.72
CA GLU A 564 -4.31 7.66 -23.22
C GLU A 564 -3.32 8.64 -22.57
N SER A 565 -3.78 9.86 -22.24
CA SER A 565 -2.88 10.93 -21.82
C SER A 565 -3.01 11.34 -20.36
N TYR A 566 -4.09 10.94 -19.68
CA TYR A 566 -4.36 11.37 -18.30
C TYR A 566 -4.65 10.23 -17.33
N THR A 567 -4.65 8.96 -17.79
CA THR A 567 -4.83 7.80 -16.91
C THR A 567 -3.85 6.68 -17.25
N ARG A 568 -3.39 5.97 -16.20
CA ARG A 568 -2.53 4.78 -16.34
C ARG A 568 -2.99 3.73 -15.33
N GLU A 569 -4.11 3.07 -15.64
CA GLU A 569 -4.74 2.08 -14.77
C GLU A 569 -5.32 0.92 -15.59
N SER A 570 -5.44 -0.27 -14.98
CA SER A 570 -6.14 -1.42 -15.59
C SER A 570 -7.66 -1.27 -15.56
N GLY A 571 -8.18 -0.60 -14.54
CA GLY A 571 -9.60 -0.35 -14.35
C GLY A 571 -10.07 0.97 -14.96
N VAL A 572 -11.12 1.54 -14.37
CA VAL A 572 -11.74 2.80 -14.79
C VAL A 572 -11.94 3.81 -13.64
N ARG A 573 -11.28 3.59 -12.50
CA ARG A 573 -11.46 4.44 -11.31
C ARG A 573 -10.81 5.80 -11.44
N GLU A 574 -9.63 5.86 -12.05
CA GLU A 574 -8.95 7.12 -12.35
C GLU A 574 -9.65 7.87 -13.46
N LEU A 575 -10.09 7.16 -14.51
CA LEU A 575 -10.92 7.70 -15.58
C LEU A 575 -12.18 8.35 -15.03
N GLU A 576 -12.90 7.71 -14.11
CA GLU A 576 -14.05 8.27 -13.42
C GLU A 576 -13.71 9.59 -12.71
N LYS A 577 -12.59 9.63 -11.98
CA LYS A 577 -12.10 10.83 -11.29
C LYS A 577 -11.77 11.98 -12.26
N LYS A 578 -11.14 11.67 -13.42
CA LYS A 578 -10.81 12.69 -14.43
C LYS A 578 -12.08 13.23 -15.09
N ILE A 579 -13.05 12.37 -15.42
CA ILE A 579 -14.37 12.79 -15.92
C ILE A 579 -15.07 13.67 -14.89
N GLY A 580 -15.13 13.24 -13.62
CA GLY A 580 -15.71 14.03 -12.53
C GLY A 580 -15.00 15.37 -12.33
N LYS A 581 -13.68 15.47 -12.54
CA LYS A 581 -12.94 16.73 -12.48
C LYS A 581 -13.37 17.69 -13.61
N ILE A 582 -13.56 17.19 -14.82
CA ILE A 582 -14.06 17.98 -15.96
C ILE A 582 -15.45 18.52 -15.63
N LEU A 583 -16.36 17.66 -15.21
CA LEU A 583 -17.74 18.05 -14.92
C LEU A 583 -17.84 19.01 -13.73
N ARG A 584 -17.05 18.83 -12.66
CA ARG A 584 -17.00 19.80 -11.54
C ARG A 584 -16.51 21.18 -11.97
N LYS A 585 -15.49 21.26 -12.85
CA LYS A 585 -15.06 22.56 -13.38
C LYS A 585 -16.15 23.22 -14.23
N SER A 586 -16.86 22.43 -15.04
CA SER A 586 -18.00 22.92 -15.83
C SER A 586 -19.17 23.34 -14.94
N ALA A 587 -19.45 22.61 -13.84
CA ALA A 587 -20.47 22.99 -12.86
C ALA A 587 -20.12 24.31 -12.17
N ARG A 588 -18.85 24.50 -11.77
CA ARG A 588 -18.37 25.75 -11.19
C ARG A 588 -18.59 26.91 -12.15
N GLN A 589 -18.26 26.73 -13.43
CA GLN A 589 -18.43 27.74 -14.44
C GLN A 589 -19.91 28.11 -14.63
N TYR A 590 -20.80 27.11 -14.72
CA TYR A 590 -22.24 27.35 -14.79
C TYR A 590 -22.77 28.09 -13.56
N ALA A 591 -22.30 27.76 -12.36
CA ALA A 591 -22.70 28.44 -11.14
C ALA A 591 -22.24 29.90 -11.08
N THR A 592 -21.10 30.24 -11.76
CA THR A 592 -20.58 31.62 -11.81
C THR A 592 -21.24 32.42 -12.91
N ASP A 593 -21.37 31.85 -14.11
CA ASP A 593 -21.73 32.59 -15.33
C ASP A 593 -23.19 32.39 -15.76
N GLY A 594 -23.91 31.40 -15.19
CA GLY A 594 -25.30 31.06 -15.53
C GLY A 594 -25.48 30.25 -16.81
N PHE A 595 -24.37 29.88 -17.48
CA PHE A 595 -24.38 29.06 -18.71
C PHE A 595 -23.14 28.20 -18.84
N PHE A 596 -23.22 27.12 -19.62
CA PHE A 596 -22.03 26.30 -19.95
C PHE A 596 -21.31 26.93 -21.15
N SER A 597 -20.05 27.32 -20.97
CA SER A 597 -19.23 27.87 -22.08
C SER A 597 -18.92 26.79 -23.13
N LYS A 598 -18.86 25.55 -22.74
CA LYS A 598 -18.62 24.39 -23.63
C LYS A 598 -19.66 23.31 -23.31
N THR A 599 -20.56 23.05 -24.24
CA THR A 599 -21.55 21.95 -24.17
C THR A 599 -21.00 20.64 -24.73
N GLU A 600 -19.90 20.71 -25.48
CA GLU A 600 -19.15 19.56 -25.98
C GLU A 600 -17.67 19.75 -25.68
N ILE A 601 -17.07 18.83 -24.95
CA ILE A 601 -15.65 18.86 -24.56
C ILE A 601 -14.83 18.13 -25.61
N LYS A 602 -13.95 18.86 -26.31
CA LYS A 602 -13.06 18.31 -27.33
C LYS A 602 -11.68 17.95 -26.75
N PRO A 603 -10.88 17.12 -27.43
CA PRO A 603 -9.52 16.77 -26.97
C PRO A 603 -8.63 18.00 -26.70
N ALA A 604 -8.75 19.07 -27.51
CA ALA A 604 -8.01 20.31 -27.32
C ALA A 604 -8.37 21.05 -26.03
N ASP A 605 -9.57 20.83 -25.48
CA ASP A 605 -10.04 21.48 -24.26
C ASP A 605 -9.49 20.81 -22.99
N LEU A 606 -8.97 19.60 -23.10
CA LEU A 606 -8.53 18.81 -21.94
C LEU A 606 -7.42 19.49 -21.15
N TYR A 607 -6.58 20.29 -21.80
CA TYR A 607 -5.55 21.06 -21.12
C TYR A 607 -6.14 22.05 -20.12
N ASP A 608 -7.23 22.73 -20.46
CA ASP A 608 -7.92 23.71 -19.59
C ASP A 608 -8.55 23.01 -18.36
N PHE A 609 -9.09 21.80 -18.57
CA PHE A 609 -9.80 21.07 -17.52
C PHE A 609 -8.86 20.23 -16.65
N LEU A 610 -7.91 19.54 -17.23
CA LEU A 610 -7.08 18.55 -16.53
C LEU A 610 -5.65 19.05 -16.26
N GLY A 611 -5.13 19.96 -17.06
CA GLY A 611 -3.75 20.42 -17.07
C GLY A 611 -2.92 19.75 -18.17
N ALA A 612 -1.60 19.81 -18.05
CA ALA A 612 -0.71 19.14 -18.98
C ALA A 612 -0.96 17.60 -18.99
N PRO A 613 -0.82 16.95 -20.16
CA PRO A 613 -0.87 15.50 -20.24
C PRO A 613 0.14 14.87 -19.28
N GLU A 614 -0.33 13.91 -18.48
CA GLU A 614 0.49 13.23 -17.48
C GLU A 614 1.33 12.12 -18.11
N TYR A 615 0.87 11.58 -19.24
CA TYR A 615 1.51 10.47 -19.95
C TYR A 615 1.69 10.81 -21.42
N THR A 616 2.87 10.46 -21.93
CA THR A 616 3.16 10.53 -23.38
C THR A 616 2.87 9.18 -24.01
N ARG A 617 2.37 9.20 -25.21
CA ARG A 617 2.05 7.98 -25.95
C ARG A 617 3.34 7.28 -26.35
N ASP A 618 3.50 6.01 -25.97
CA ASP A 618 4.55 5.16 -26.49
C ASP A 618 4.30 4.92 -27.97
N LYS A 619 5.17 5.47 -28.82
CA LYS A 619 5.15 5.24 -30.25
C LYS A 619 6.34 4.41 -30.65
N TYR A 620 6.13 3.52 -31.63
CA TYR A 620 7.24 2.84 -32.28
C TYR A 620 8.22 3.87 -32.86
N GLN A 621 9.51 3.77 -32.45
CA GLN A 621 10.55 4.76 -32.78
C GLN A 621 11.34 4.45 -34.07
N GLY A 622 11.00 3.36 -34.76
CA GLY A 622 11.73 2.94 -35.98
C GLY A 622 12.79 1.85 -35.69
N ASN A 623 13.58 1.52 -36.68
CA ASN A 623 14.58 0.46 -36.65
C ASN A 623 15.94 0.89 -37.29
N ASP A 624 16.25 2.17 -37.23
CA ASP A 624 17.41 2.73 -37.91
C ASP A 624 18.74 2.36 -37.23
N TYR A 625 18.69 1.98 -35.97
CA TYR A 625 19.85 1.65 -35.14
C TYR A 625 19.99 0.14 -34.92
N ALA A 626 21.23 -0.38 -34.99
CA ALA A 626 21.50 -1.74 -34.55
C ALA A 626 21.33 -1.89 -33.04
N GLY A 627 20.82 -3.03 -32.60
CA GLY A 627 20.66 -3.30 -31.18
C GLY A 627 19.39 -2.72 -30.55
N VAL A 628 18.53 -2.03 -31.32
CA VAL A 628 17.26 -1.51 -30.80
C VAL A 628 16.12 -2.42 -31.22
N VAL A 629 15.43 -3.02 -30.23
CA VAL A 629 14.34 -3.99 -30.46
C VAL A 629 13.15 -3.66 -29.57
N THR A 630 11.95 -3.78 -30.13
CA THR A 630 10.70 -3.58 -29.40
C THR A 630 10.23 -4.90 -28.81
N GLY A 631 10.11 -4.94 -27.49
CA GLY A 631 9.46 -5.99 -26.72
C GLY A 631 8.07 -5.60 -26.27
N LEU A 632 7.35 -6.56 -25.71
CA LEU A 632 6.02 -6.37 -25.12
C LEU A 632 6.06 -6.73 -23.65
N ALA A 633 5.70 -5.78 -22.80
CA ALA A 633 5.60 -5.94 -21.36
C ALA A 633 4.13 -5.97 -20.92
N TRP A 634 3.90 -6.66 -19.81
CA TRP A 634 2.66 -6.57 -19.06
C TRP A 634 2.95 -6.00 -17.68
N THR A 635 2.12 -5.05 -17.26
CA THR A 635 2.22 -4.39 -15.96
C THR A 635 0.85 -4.44 -15.26
N ALA A 636 0.81 -4.15 -13.97
CA ALA A 636 -0.44 -4.05 -13.22
C ALA A 636 -1.44 -3.02 -13.80
N VAL A 637 -0.98 -2.13 -14.67
CA VAL A 637 -1.80 -1.08 -15.31
C VAL A 637 -2.16 -1.38 -16.77
N GLY A 638 -1.69 -2.51 -17.31
CA GLY A 638 -1.98 -2.95 -18.68
C GLY A 638 -0.73 -3.36 -19.44
N GLY A 639 -0.87 -3.53 -20.78
CA GLY A 639 0.25 -3.81 -21.66
C GLY A 639 0.97 -2.55 -22.12
N GLU A 640 2.29 -2.62 -22.26
CA GLU A 640 3.17 -1.55 -22.75
C GLU A 640 4.18 -2.08 -23.75
N ILE A 641 4.66 -1.23 -24.65
CA ILE A 641 5.83 -1.56 -25.46
C ILE A 641 7.09 -1.25 -24.66
N LEU A 642 8.12 -2.00 -24.89
CA LEU A 642 9.39 -1.95 -24.19
C LEU A 642 10.49 -1.89 -25.21
N PHE A 643 11.39 -0.91 -25.13
CA PHE A 643 12.59 -0.87 -25.95
C PHE A 643 13.74 -1.56 -25.23
N VAL A 644 14.44 -2.41 -25.94
CA VAL A 644 15.72 -2.99 -25.49
C VAL A 644 16.79 -2.46 -26.41
N GLU A 645 17.77 -1.78 -25.86
CA GLU A 645 18.85 -1.14 -26.56
C GLU A 645 20.20 -1.81 -26.20
N THR A 646 20.92 -2.31 -27.17
CA THR A 646 22.24 -2.87 -26.97
C THR A 646 23.30 -2.01 -27.66
N SER A 647 24.31 -1.60 -26.91
CA SER A 647 25.45 -0.84 -27.40
C SER A 647 26.74 -1.63 -27.19
N LEU A 648 27.68 -1.48 -28.12
CA LEU A 648 28.97 -2.13 -28.07
C LEU A 648 30.09 -1.10 -27.89
N SER A 649 31.05 -1.37 -27.02
CA SER A 649 32.24 -0.55 -26.83
C SER A 649 33.49 -1.43 -26.80
N ARG A 650 34.60 -0.95 -27.40
CA ARG A 650 35.88 -1.67 -27.36
C ARG A 650 36.38 -1.80 -25.93
N GLY A 651 36.73 -3.02 -25.50
CA GLY A 651 37.25 -3.29 -24.17
C GLY A 651 37.71 -4.73 -24.05
N LYS A 652 38.71 -4.99 -23.24
CA LYS A 652 39.17 -6.35 -22.96
C LYS A 652 38.30 -7.02 -21.91
N GLY A 653 37.90 -8.27 -22.16
CA GLY A 653 37.22 -9.11 -21.17
C GLY A 653 35.71 -9.22 -21.29
N GLY A 654 35.08 -8.76 -22.36
CA GLY A 654 33.69 -9.06 -22.73
C GLY A 654 32.64 -8.76 -21.66
N ARG A 655 32.77 -7.63 -20.97
CA ARG A 655 31.89 -7.29 -19.83
C ARG A 655 30.48 -7.01 -20.32
N LEU A 656 29.50 -7.69 -19.70
CA LEU A 656 28.06 -7.38 -19.80
C LEU A 656 27.68 -6.35 -18.75
N THR A 657 27.14 -5.22 -19.17
CA THR A 657 26.56 -4.21 -18.30
C THR A 657 25.07 -4.13 -18.57
N LEU A 658 24.26 -4.15 -17.51
CA LEU A 658 22.79 -4.09 -17.57
C LEU A 658 22.31 -2.86 -16.82
N THR A 659 21.47 -2.04 -17.46
CA THR A 659 20.88 -0.83 -16.85
C THR A 659 19.40 -0.69 -17.21
N GLY A 660 18.64 0.11 -16.46
CA GLY A 660 17.20 0.35 -16.69
C GLY A 660 16.31 -0.16 -15.58
N ASN A 661 16.82 -0.29 -14.35
CA ASN A 661 16.08 -0.77 -13.16
C ASN A 661 15.48 -2.17 -13.37
N LEU A 662 16.34 -3.11 -13.83
CA LEU A 662 15.96 -4.48 -14.11
C LEU A 662 15.95 -5.32 -12.83
N GLY A 663 14.89 -6.09 -12.64
CA GLY A 663 14.82 -7.12 -11.60
C GLY A 663 15.71 -8.33 -11.91
N GLU A 664 15.85 -9.23 -10.95
CA GLU A 664 16.81 -10.35 -11.05
C GLU A 664 16.46 -11.31 -12.20
N VAL A 665 15.17 -11.62 -12.40
CA VAL A 665 14.71 -12.51 -13.48
C VAL A 665 15.02 -11.93 -14.87
N MET A 666 14.87 -10.61 -15.00
CA MET A 666 15.15 -9.94 -16.27
C MET A 666 16.65 -9.83 -16.55
N LYS A 667 17.51 -9.66 -15.52
CA LYS A 667 18.96 -9.73 -15.62
C LYS A 667 19.42 -11.13 -16.02
N GLU A 668 18.85 -12.15 -15.42
CA GLU A 668 19.11 -13.54 -15.77
C GLU A 668 18.74 -13.83 -17.24
N SER A 669 17.60 -13.34 -17.71
CA SER A 669 17.20 -13.45 -19.13
C SER A 669 18.19 -12.82 -20.08
N ALA A 670 18.80 -11.68 -19.72
CA ALA A 670 19.84 -11.03 -20.53
C ALA A 670 21.13 -11.84 -20.56
N MET A 671 21.53 -12.43 -19.44
CA MET A 671 22.70 -13.33 -19.37
C MET A 671 22.48 -14.59 -20.19
N LEU A 672 21.29 -15.23 -20.05
CA LEU A 672 20.93 -16.41 -20.85
C LEU A 672 20.96 -16.11 -22.36
N ALA A 673 20.44 -14.96 -22.77
CA ALA A 673 20.45 -14.52 -24.17
C ALA A 673 21.86 -14.37 -24.71
N LEU A 674 22.75 -13.75 -23.93
CA LEU A 674 24.16 -13.59 -24.32
C LEU A 674 24.90 -14.94 -24.42
N GLU A 675 24.74 -15.79 -23.41
CA GLU A 675 25.40 -17.11 -23.40
C GLU A 675 24.88 -18.02 -24.53
N TYR A 676 23.57 -17.92 -24.89
CA TYR A 676 23.03 -18.60 -26.06
C TYR A 676 23.75 -18.13 -27.36
N ILE A 677 23.92 -16.80 -27.53
CA ILE A 677 24.56 -16.24 -28.72
C ILE A 677 26.05 -16.65 -28.79
N LYS A 678 26.78 -16.64 -27.68
CA LYS A 678 28.14 -17.11 -27.59
C LYS A 678 28.28 -18.57 -28.01
N ALA A 679 27.44 -19.45 -27.45
CA ALA A 679 27.43 -20.86 -27.76
C ALA A 679 27.05 -21.17 -29.23
N HIS A 680 26.39 -20.25 -29.91
CA HIS A 680 25.89 -20.40 -31.28
C HIS A 680 26.36 -19.26 -32.18
N ALA A 681 27.55 -18.71 -31.98
CA ALA A 681 28.12 -17.59 -32.74
C ALA A 681 28.14 -17.86 -34.25
N SER A 682 28.36 -19.10 -34.64
CA SER A 682 28.37 -19.55 -36.06
C SER A 682 27.02 -19.32 -36.76
N LEU A 683 25.89 -19.37 -36.07
CA LEU A 683 24.56 -19.11 -36.65
C LEU A 683 24.40 -17.67 -37.16
N LEU A 684 25.12 -16.76 -36.56
CA LEU A 684 25.10 -15.34 -36.89
C LEU A 684 26.36 -14.92 -37.70
N ASN A 685 27.21 -15.88 -38.07
CA ASN A 685 28.52 -15.64 -38.70
C ASN A 685 29.42 -14.67 -37.89
N LEU A 686 29.41 -14.82 -36.55
CA LEU A 686 30.21 -14.04 -35.64
C LEU A 686 31.52 -14.76 -35.35
N ASP A 687 32.61 -13.98 -35.24
CA ASP A 687 33.88 -14.44 -34.71
C ASP A 687 33.82 -14.51 -33.19
N GLU A 688 34.23 -15.61 -32.59
CA GLU A 688 34.19 -15.79 -31.12
C GLU A 688 35.07 -14.77 -30.39
N GLU A 689 36.15 -14.27 -31.03
CA GLU A 689 37.02 -13.23 -30.46
C GLU A 689 36.28 -11.88 -30.22
N ILE A 690 35.12 -11.67 -30.84
CA ILE A 690 34.28 -10.47 -30.61
C ILE A 690 33.87 -10.38 -29.12
N PHE A 691 33.55 -11.51 -28.51
CA PHE A 691 33.07 -11.51 -27.10
C PHE A 691 34.17 -11.15 -26.10
N ASP A 692 35.47 -11.31 -26.46
CA ASP A 692 36.58 -10.96 -25.60
C ASP A 692 37.05 -9.51 -25.81
N ASN A 693 36.79 -8.93 -26.98
CA ASN A 693 37.30 -7.63 -27.38
C ASN A 693 36.26 -6.49 -27.29
N TRP A 694 34.99 -6.82 -27.06
CA TRP A 694 33.93 -5.85 -27.00
C TRP A 694 33.12 -6.00 -25.71
N ASN A 695 32.94 -4.92 -24.99
CA ASN A 695 31.99 -4.83 -23.89
C ASN A 695 30.57 -4.61 -24.42
N ILE A 696 29.63 -5.25 -23.82
CA ILE A 696 28.24 -5.23 -24.21
C ILE A 696 27.45 -4.49 -23.13
N HIS A 697 26.69 -3.47 -23.52
CA HIS A 697 25.80 -2.75 -22.62
C HIS A 697 24.38 -2.89 -23.12
N VAL A 698 23.52 -3.52 -22.32
CA VAL A 698 22.07 -3.61 -22.57
C VAL A 698 21.37 -2.62 -21.65
N HIS A 699 20.61 -1.73 -22.25
CA HIS A 699 19.81 -0.71 -21.56
C HIS A 699 18.34 -0.90 -21.90
N VAL A 700 17.49 -0.77 -20.88
CA VAL A 700 16.03 -0.72 -21.06
C VAL A 700 15.56 0.63 -20.54
N PRO A 701 15.18 1.57 -21.43
CA PRO A 701 14.75 2.94 -21.05
C PRO A 701 13.66 2.98 -20.00
N GLU A 702 13.40 4.18 -19.43
CA GLU A 702 12.47 4.42 -18.31
C GLU A 702 12.90 3.76 -16.99
N GLY A 703 14.13 4.05 -16.54
CA GLY A 703 14.72 3.50 -15.32
C GLY A 703 13.97 3.82 -14.02
N ALA A 704 13.03 4.75 -14.02
CA ALA A 704 12.17 5.07 -12.88
C ALA A 704 11.15 3.94 -12.56
N ILE A 705 10.82 3.10 -13.55
CA ILE A 705 9.85 2.00 -13.41
C ILE A 705 10.62 0.68 -13.28
N PRO A 706 10.46 -0.06 -12.17
CA PRO A 706 11.03 -1.39 -12.04
C PRO A 706 10.48 -2.34 -13.11
N LYS A 707 11.38 -3.08 -13.76
CA LYS A 707 11.03 -4.04 -14.80
C LYS A 707 11.57 -5.41 -14.43
N ASP A 708 10.70 -6.41 -14.36
CA ASP A 708 11.09 -7.78 -14.06
C ASP A 708 10.24 -8.78 -14.85
N GLY A 709 10.82 -9.97 -15.06
CA GLY A 709 10.16 -11.08 -15.70
C GLY A 709 10.94 -11.65 -16.90
N PRO A 710 10.69 -12.94 -17.25
CA PRO A 710 11.43 -13.65 -18.28
C PRO A 710 10.96 -13.32 -19.71
N SER A 711 9.83 -12.61 -19.87
CA SER A 711 9.16 -12.45 -21.16
C SER A 711 9.89 -11.59 -22.20
N ALA A 712 10.96 -10.91 -21.80
CA ALA A 712 11.82 -10.14 -22.68
C ALA A 712 13.01 -10.95 -23.24
N GLY A 713 13.12 -12.24 -22.95
CA GLY A 713 14.26 -13.07 -23.31
C GLY A 713 14.57 -13.07 -24.81
N ILE A 714 13.58 -13.31 -25.69
CA ILE A 714 13.79 -13.26 -27.13
C ILE A 714 14.05 -11.84 -27.65
N THR A 715 13.53 -10.81 -26.97
CA THR A 715 13.79 -9.41 -27.31
C THR A 715 15.25 -9.06 -27.04
N MET A 716 15.77 -9.48 -25.88
CA MET A 716 17.18 -9.28 -25.51
C MET A 716 18.12 -10.05 -26.43
N ALA A 717 17.77 -11.29 -26.74
CA ALA A 717 18.56 -12.09 -27.70
C ALA A 717 18.62 -11.44 -29.08
N THR A 718 17.49 -10.92 -29.57
CA THR A 718 17.45 -10.23 -30.87
C THR A 718 18.19 -8.90 -30.84
N SER A 719 18.11 -8.14 -29.74
CA SER A 719 18.85 -6.89 -29.55
C SER A 719 20.37 -7.14 -29.58
N LEU A 720 20.83 -8.12 -28.83
CA LEU A 720 22.22 -8.55 -28.81
C LEU A 720 22.68 -9.04 -30.22
N ALA A 721 21.87 -9.87 -30.87
CA ALA A 721 22.17 -10.39 -32.21
C ALA A 721 22.23 -9.26 -33.27
N SER A 722 21.32 -8.30 -33.22
CA SER A 722 21.32 -7.10 -34.06
C SER A 722 22.57 -6.25 -33.85
N ALA A 723 22.93 -5.96 -32.57
CA ALA A 723 24.12 -5.20 -32.24
C ALA A 723 25.42 -5.89 -32.71
N LEU A 724 25.53 -7.20 -32.44
CA LEU A 724 26.74 -7.97 -32.82
C LEU A 724 26.88 -8.20 -34.33
N THR A 725 25.76 -8.27 -35.07
CA THR A 725 25.79 -8.40 -36.54
C THR A 725 25.71 -7.06 -37.28
N GLN A 726 25.38 -5.98 -36.58
CA GLN A 726 25.08 -4.66 -37.14
C GLN A 726 23.91 -4.67 -38.15
N ARG A 727 23.02 -5.66 -38.05
CA ARG A 727 21.87 -5.85 -38.96
C ARG A 727 20.65 -5.13 -38.39
N LYS A 728 19.89 -4.50 -39.29
CA LYS A 728 18.62 -3.87 -38.92
C LYS A 728 17.59 -4.92 -38.44
N VAL A 729 16.81 -4.53 -37.44
CA VAL A 729 15.61 -5.29 -37.07
C VAL A 729 14.43 -4.89 -37.98
N LYS A 730 13.55 -5.80 -38.33
CA LYS A 730 12.39 -5.55 -39.18
C LYS A 730 11.50 -4.44 -38.57
N ALA A 731 11.05 -3.50 -39.40
CA ALA A 731 10.23 -2.39 -38.96
C ALA A 731 8.83 -2.85 -38.52
N ASN A 732 8.22 -2.14 -37.58
CA ASN A 732 6.89 -2.41 -37.02
C ASN A 732 6.73 -3.84 -36.45
N LEU A 733 7.80 -4.43 -35.97
CA LEU A 733 7.88 -5.72 -35.33
C LEU A 733 8.03 -5.56 -33.81
N ALA A 734 7.29 -6.33 -33.04
CA ALA A 734 7.51 -6.51 -31.63
C ALA A 734 7.55 -7.99 -31.27
N MET A 735 8.08 -8.32 -30.11
CA MET A 735 8.19 -9.71 -29.70
C MET A 735 8.04 -9.90 -28.20
N THR A 736 7.64 -11.11 -27.80
CA THR A 736 7.55 -11.53 -26.42
C THR A 736 7.76 -13.04 -26.32
N GLY A 737 8.57 -13.48 -25.38
CA GLY A 737 8.87 -14.90 -25.17
C GLY A 737 10.04 -15.08 -24.22
N GLU A 738 10.00 -16.12 -23.43
CA GLU A 738 11.10 -16.53 -22.58
C GLU A 738 12.08 -17.40 -23.40
N ILE A 739 13.36 -17.26 -23.15
CA ILE A 739 14.41 -18.04 -23.80
C ILE A 739 15.03 -19.05 -22.83
N THR A 740 15.33 -20.24 -23.29
CA THR A 740 16.15 -21.21 -22.55
C THR A 740 17.57 -21.27 -23.08
N LEU A 741 18.52 -21.82 -22.31
CA LEU A 741 19.91 -22.05 -22.74
C LEU A 741 20.02 -22.86 -24.03
N ARG A 742 19.02 -23.67 -24.38
CA ARG A 742 18.98 -24.49 -25.62
C ARG A 742 18.33 -23.76 -26.79
N GLY A 743 17.92 -22.51 -26.59
CA GLY A 743 17.21 -21.69 -27.58
C GLY A 743 15.73 -21.94 -27.75
N LYS A 744 15.09 -22.81 -26.90
CA LYS A 744 13.65 -22.98 -26.95
C LYS A 744 12.95 -21.70 -26.50
N VAL A 745 11.88 -21.31 -27.20
CA VAL A 745 11.03 -20.18 -26.87
C VAL A 745 9.82 -20.69 -26.08
N LEU A 746 9.74 -20.30 -24.82
CA LEU A 746 8.66 -20.67 -23.91
C LEU A 746 7.50 -19.67 -23.93
N PRO A 747 6.27 -20.13 -23.61
CA PRO A 747 5.08 -19.27 -23.55
C PRO A 747 5.18 -18.29 -22.37
N VAL A 748 4.51 -17.14 -22.53
CA VAL A 748 4.48 -16.07 -21.54
C VAL A 748 3.04 -15.62 -21.27
N GLY A 749 2.82 -14.98 -20.11
CA GLY A 749 1.51 -14.45 -19.68
C GLY A 749 1.22 -13.03 -20.22
N GLY A 750 -0.01 -12.55 -19.97
CA GLY A 750 -0.44 -11.19 -20.31
C GLY A 750 -0.55 -10.95 -21.82
N ILE A 751 -0.88 -11.96 -22.58
CA ILE A 751 -0.88 -11.90 -24.06
C ILE A 751 -1.90 -10.89 -24.58
N LYS A 752 -3.12 -10.87 -24.04
CA LYS A 752 -4.17 -9.93 -24.46
C LYS A 752 -3.69 -8.48 -24.33
N GLU A 753 -3.17 -8.12 -23.18
CA GLU A 753 -2.68 -6.78 -22.87
C GLU A 753 -1.48 -6.39 -23.76
N LYS A 754 -0.54 -7.32 -23.96
CA LYS A 754 0.65 -7.14 -24.80
C LYS A 754 0.28 -6.85 -26.26
N ILE A 755 -0.67 -7.61 -26.82
CA ILE A 755 -1.16 -7.44 -28.18
C ILE A 755 -1.84 -6.09 -28.38
N LEU A 756 -2.64 -5.68 -27.41
CA LEU A 756 -3.33 -4.41 -27.46
C LEU A 756 -2.35 -3.22 -27.33
N ALA A 757 -1.29 -3.39 -26.55
CA ALA A 757 -0.21 -2.40 -26.49
C ALA A 757 0.52 -2.30 -27.84
N ALA A 758 0.86 -3.43 -28.45
CA ALA A 758 1.48 -3.48 -29.76
C ALA A 758 0.61 -2.76 -30.82
N LYS A 759 -0.69 -3.05 -30.86
CA LYS A 759 -1.65 -2.41 -31.76
C LYS A 759 -1.72 -0.89 -31.57
N ARG A 760 -1.79 -0.42 -30.32
CA ARG A 760 -1.80 1.03 -29.99
C ARG A 760 -0.51 1.72 -30.43
N ALA A 761 0.63 1.07 -30.28
CA ALA A 761 1.93 1.58 -30.71
C ALA A 761 2.15 1.56 -32.25
N GLY A 762 1.20 1.02 -33.00
CA GLY A 762 1.29 0.94 -34.45
C GLY A 762 2.13 -0.25 -34.97
N ILE A 763 2.46 -1.21 -34.13
CA ILE A 763 3.11 -2.48 -34.48
C ILE A 763 2.16 -3.28 -35.40
N LYS A 764 2.73 -3.96 -36.38
CA LYS A 764 1.97 -4.77 -37.35
C LYS A 764 2.28 -6.26 -37.25
N GLU A 765 3.47 -6.60 -36.78
CA GLU A 765 3.92 -7.97 -36.70
C GLU A 765 4.39 -8.28 -35.28
N ILE A 766 4.04 -9.49 -34.80
CA ILE A 766 4.38 -9.91 -33.45
C ILE A 766 4.94 -11.32 -33.46
N ILE A 767 6.12 -11.52 -32.86
CA ILE A 767 6.73 -12.83 -32.65
C ILE A 767 6.43 -13.31 -31.23
N MET A 768 6.00 -14.57 -31.11
CA MET A 768 5.74 -15.21 -29.82
C MET A 768 5.88 -16.73 -29.90
N SER A 769 5.90 -17.38 -28.72
CA SER A 769 5.90 -18.85 -28.66
C SER A 769 4.67 -19.46 -29.32
N THR A 770 4.86 -20.59 -30.03
CA THR A 770 3.76 -21.38 -30.60
C THR A 770 2.73 -21.80 -29.54
N GLU A 771 3.16 -22.04 -28.32
CA GLU A 771 2.29 -22.41 -27.21
C GLU A 771 1.34 -21.26 -26.77
N ASN A 772 1.64 -20.00 -27.14
CA ASN A 772 0.76 -18.85 -26.91
C ASN A 772 -0.37 -18.72 -27.94
N LYS A 773 -0.40 -19.54 -29.00
CA LYS A 773 -1.47 -19.51 -30.00
C LYS A 773 -2.87 -19.65 -29.35
N LYS A 774 -3.00 -20.55 -28.38
CA LYS A 774 -4.24 -20.72 -27.60
C LYS A 774 -4.75 -19.41 -26.96
N ASN A 775 -3.84 -18.53 -26.52
CA ASN A 775 -4.21 -17.25 -25.95
C ASN A 775 -4.69 -16.25 -27.00
N ILE A 776 -4.18 -16.35 -28.23
CA ILE A 776 -4.64 -15.54 -29.37
C ILE A 776 -6.03 -15.97 -29.80
N ASP A 777 -6.29 -17.27 -29.88
CA ASP A 777 -7.59 -17.85 -30.28
C ASP A 777 -8.71 -17.44 -29.30
N GLU A 778 -8.38 -17.02 -28.09
CA GLU A 778 -9.33 -16.49 -27.09
C GLU A 778 -9.63 -14.99 -27.23
N ILE A 779 -8.87 -14.26 -28.06
CA ILE A 779 -9.03 -12.82 -28.26
C ILE A 779 -10.01 -12.58 -29.41
N GLN A 780 -10.97 -11.69 -29.24
CA GLN A 780 -11.93 -11.36 -30.30
C GLN A 780 -11.24 -10.79 -31.54
N ASP A 781 -11.67 -11.20 -32.74
CA ASP A 781 -11.08 -10.83 -34.03
C ASP A 781 -10.96 -9.34 -34.27
N ILE A 782 -11.86 -8.54 -33.69
CA ILE A 782 -11.82 -7.07 -33.82
C ILE A 782 -10.51 -6.49 -33.28
N TYR A 783 -9.92 -7.13 -32.30
CA TYR A 783 -8.66 -6.71 -31.68
C TYR A 783 -7.43 -7.21 -32.43
N LEU A 784 -7.56 -8.32 -33.14
CA LEU A 784 -6.49 -8.93 -33.91
C LEU A 784 -6.34 -8.34 -35.32
N LYS A 785 -7.37 -7.67 -35.81
CA LYS A 785 -7.40 -7.10 -37.18
C LYS A 785 -6.25 -6.14 -37.41
N GLY A 786 -5.47 -6.41 -38.47
CA GLY A 786 -4.29 -5.64 -38.87
C GLY A 786 -2.97 -6.05 -38.20
N LEU A 787 -2.98 -7.13 -37.42
CA LEU A 787 -1.80 -7.75 -36.84
C LEU A 787 -1.48 -9.08 -37.51
N THR A 788 -0.21 -9.37 -37.69
CA THR A 788 0.33 -10.64 -38.17
C THR A 788 1.12 -11.31 -37.04
N PHE A 789 0.83 -12.57 -36.78
CA PHE A 789 1.47 -13.33 -35.72
C PHE A 789 2.45 -14.35 -36.28
N HIS A 790 3.69 -14.34 -35.75
CA HIS A 790 4.71 -15.32 -36.05
C HIS A 790 4.90 -16.22 -34.82
N TYR A 791 4.51 -17.47 -34.96
CA TYR A 791 4.63 -18.46 -33.90
C TYR A 791 5.93 -19.23 -34.07
N VAL A 792 6.77 -19.21 -33.04
CA VAL A 792 8.12 -19.77 -33.05
C VAL A 792 8.33 -20.73 -31.90
N ASN A 793 9.21 -21.71 -32.10
CA ASN A 793 9.62 -22.66 -31.06
C ASN A 793 11.10 -22.49 -30.68
N ASP A 794 11.91 -21.89 -31.57
CA ASP A 794 13.35 -21.72 -31.38
C ASP A 794 13.78 -20.29 -31.70
N VAL A 795 14.79 -19.80 -31.00
CA VAL A 795 15.39 -18.47 -31.19
C VAL A 795 15.95 -18.29 -32.61
N LYS A 796 16.40 -19.36 -33.28
CA LYS A 796 16.83 -19.31 -34.69
C LYS A 796 15.73 -18.80 -35.61
N GLU A 797 14.50 -19.22 -35.37
CA GLU A 797 13.33 -18.76 -36.12
C GLU A 797 13.05 -17.27 -35.82
N VAL A 798 13.23 -16.85 -34.55
CA VAL A 798 13.13 -15.43 -34.18
C VAL A 798 14.14 -14.60 -34.99
N PHE A 799 15.40 -15.00 -35.02
CA PHE A 799 16.45 -14.27 -35.77
C PHE A 799 16.18 -14.23 -37.27
N ALA A 800 15.69 -15.34 -37.85
CA ALA A 800 15.35 -15.41 -39.27
C ALA A 800 14.22 -14.45 -39.66
N ILE A 801 13.22 -14.23 -38.76
CA ILE A 801 12.09 -13.35 -38.99
C ILE A 801 12.47 -11.88 -38.66
N ALA A 802 13.18 -11.67 -37.54
CA ALA A 802 13.41 -10.33 -36.99
C ALA A 802 14.57 -9.58 -37.63
N LEU A 803 15.70 -10.28 -37.99
CA LEU A 803 16.88 -9.65 -38.54
C LEU A 803 16.84 -9.56 -40.06
N THR A 804 16.93 -8.35 -40.59
CA THR A 804 17.01 -8.13 -42.04
C THR A 804 18.43 -8.45 -42.56
N GLN A 805 18.63 -8.53 -43.86
CA GLN A 805 19.98 -8.66 -44.47
C GLN A 805 20.73 -7.32 -44.52
N GLU A 806 20.04 -6.22 -44.34
CA GLU A 806 20.62 -4.87 -44.36
C GLU A 806 21.33 -4.55 -43.06
N LYS A 807 22.55 -4.00 -43.21
CA LYS A 807 23.24 -3.38 -42.09
C LYS A 807 22.74 -1.94 -41.87
N VAL A 808 22.89 -1.44 -40.65
CA VAL A 808 22.61 -0.02 -40.34
C VAL A 808 23.58 0.89 -41.10
N ALA A 809 23.16 2.17 -41.30
CA ALA A 809 23.96 3.12 -42.07
C ALA A 809 25.35 3.36 -41.45
N ASP A 810 25.42 3.44 -40.12
CA ASP A 810 26.66 3.66 -39.38
C ASP A 810 27.20 2.35 -38.76
N ALA A 811 27.21 1.27 -39.52
CA ALA A 811 27.65 -0.04 -39.05
C ALA A 811 29.08 -0.01 -38.55
N ILE A 812 29.32 -0.44 -37.32
CA ILE A 812 30.62 -0.55 -36.68
C ILE A 812 31.35 -1.77 -37.24
N ASP A 813 32.63 -1.58 -37.65
CA ASP A 813 33.48 -2.72 -37.97
C ASP A 813 33.93 -3.45 -36.70
N LEU A 814 33.34 -4.63 -36.51
CA LEU A 814 33.61 -5.50 -35.36
C LEU A 814 34.75 -6.49 -35.61
N SER A 815 35.36 -6.46 -36.81
CA SER A 815 36.49 -7.35 -37.14
C SER A 815 37.65 -7.16 -36.15
N VAL A 816 38.08 -8.28 -35.58
CA VAL A 816 39.30 -8.32 -34.76
C VAL A 816 40.48 -8.35 -35.68
N LYS A 817 41.24 -7.26 -35.80
CA LYS A 817 42.50 -7.28 -36.53
C LYS A 817 43.42 -8.28 -35.81
N LYS A 818 43.67 -9.45 -36.42
CA LYS A 818 44.72 -10.33 -35.95
C LYS A 818 45.99 -9.51 -35.91
N ALA A 819 46.59 -9.35 -34.73
CA ALA A 819 47.92 -8.77 -34.60
C ALA A 819 48.86 -9.63 -35.42
N SER A 820 49.36 -9.05 -36.53
CA SER A 820 50.36 -9.65 -37.40
C SER A 820 51.71 -9.79 -36.71
#